data_3ea521d56b863567b49dc1ef2d4a9160
#
_entry.id   3ea521d56b863567b49dc1ef2d4a9160
#
_cell.length_a   1.000
_cell.length_b   1.000
_cell.length_c   1.000
_cell.angle_alpha   90.00
_cell.angle_beta   90.00
_cell.angle_gamma   90.00
#
_symmetry.space_group_name_H-M   'P 1'
#
loop_
_entity.id
_entity.type
_entity.pdbx_description
1 polymer ?
#
loop_
_entity_poly.entity_id
_entity_poly.type
_entity_poly.pdbx_seq_one_letter_code
_entity_poly.pdbx_strand_id
1 'polypeptide(L)'
;MSDLSLSPRAFRAVLLVLGLLGPLPFLADVARHPLELVPCGPPPGGCQLGDAAIATSVLGRAWSRFERGEAWNRDDRVFAPYPDSWGLSEGYLAEAIVGYPWARLSGSPAAGYNVAYALACVFAFWSAGALFLRLAGPGWPALVGALLFTWSQGRLNSVGVLSVLWAGLVPLAIAFGLDVLRRGRWRDALLFGATWLAIGMGSLSGLLMGAITAGLVLAACGLVQPARRRRLPLLLVAGAVAAFPLVLVHRPLFRLARDFDVKVSMLTFEGQSADLASLLHHSGFSVPLKTVFDGLLPGFPPGSPGFFPGLFALAVGGLWLLLPRVHRPVSLRLDPACPETDIRLWGALATATFLFALGPTIHLLGRPLLPGPWRLFTHVPVFSSMRGLFRWDQWFSLAVTACVVLSLAATARHFRSSPPARVVVCALIALLAIDVWPRPIVTSALPGPSPFQDVLQALDRDAIVAVYPFERATSERAWVEQLFHGRRVLNGFQSFPTPVHFWLDAVSHRRPPSETLAIYRELGASAIDVDLASVPALRRRETRDACETLLSAGEVRHVARGDRILLLLPPLTPLLVDPLAFKHLSFDGKVARLEGVPGRLMFRLRSGALPVRIESGSSSFASLLRIPLVGAGSLTLRLDNVPPPGARILDASRDVEIGVVVKGHPTPETPPSTAVPPPRTSTRSARSPTP
;
A
#
# COMPACT_ATOMS: atom_id res chain seq x y z
N MET A 1 -18.24 -40.92 -13.54
CA MET A 1 -17.72 -39.51 -13.58
C MET A 1 -17.76 -38.86 -14.97
N SER A 2 -18.21 -39.58 -16.01
CA SER A 2 -18.46 -38.99 -17.34
C SER A 2 -19.50 -37.88 -17.30
N ASP A 3 -20.40 -37.88 -16.31
CA ASP A 3 -21.53 -36.95 -16.18
C ASP A 3 -21.24 -35.67 -15.38
N LEU A 4 -20.01 -35.50 -14.87
CA LEU A 4 -19.60 -34.28 -14.16
C LEU A 4 -19.01 -33.19 -15.08
N SER A 5 -19.07 -33.37 -16.40
CA SER A 5 -18.79 -32.32 -17.33
C SER A 5 -19.99 -31.35 -17.37
N LEU A 6 -19.88 -30.26 -16.66
CA LEU A 6 -20.88 -29.21 -16.73
C LEU A 6 -20.93 -28.66 -18.17
N SER A 7 -22.13 -28.47 -18.70
CA SER A 7 -22.23 -27.71 -19.94
C SER A 7 -21.60 -26.31 -19.72
N PRO A 8 -21.06 -25.65 -20.75
CA PRO A 8 -20.48 -24.33 -20.61
C PRO A 8 -21.44 -23.29 -19.98
N ARG A 9 -22.75 -23.45 -20.19
CA ARG A 9 -23.79 -22.60 -19.58
C ARG A 9 -23.95 -22.92 -18.10
N ALA A 10 -24.08 -24.21 -17.74
CA ALA A 10 -24.17 -24.64 -16.35
C ALA A 10 -22.92 -24.27 -15.55
N PHE A 11 -21.72 -24.43 -16.15
CA PHE A 11 -20.48 -24.00 -15.54
C PHE A 11 -20.48 -22.51 -15.21
N ARG A 12 -20.89 -21.65 -16.15
CA ARG A 12 -20.96 -20.21 -15.95
C ARG A 12 -21.98 -19.83 -14.85
N ALA A 13 -23.13 -20.50 -14.83
CA ALA A 13 -24.14 -20.27 -13.80
C ALA A 13 -23.62 -20.66 -12.39
N VAL A 14 -22.98 -21.82 -12.27
CA VAL A 14 -22.36 -22.25 -11.01
C VAL A 14 -21.25 -21.29 -10.60
N LEU A 15 -20.38 -20.87 -11.52
CA LEU A 15 -19.32 -19.91 -11.26
C LEU A 15 -19.89 -18.58 -10.77
N LEU A 16 -20.98 -18.10 -11.38
CA LEU A 16 -21.67 -16.87 -10.97
C LEU A 16 -22.21 -16.99 -9.54
N VAL A 17 -22.97 -18.04 -9.27
CA VAL A 17 -23.59 -18.27 -7.97
C VAL A 17 -22.58 -18.45 -6.85
N LEU A 18 -21.58 -19.31 -7.06
CA LEU A 18 -20.52 -19.56 -6.08
C LEU A 18 -19.67 -18.30 -5.85
N GLY A 19 -19.43 -17.49 -6.87
CA GLY A 19 -18.73 -16.23 -6.73
C GLY A 19 -19.49 -15.23 -5.86
N LEU A 20 -20.81 -15.14 -6.01
CA LEU A 20 -21.66 -14.27 -5.21
C LEU A 20 -21.85 -14.76 -3.77
N LEU A 21 -22.03 -16.07 -3.57
CA LEU A 21 -22.27 -16.64 -2.25
C LEU A 21 -21.01 -16.98 -1.46
N GLY A 22 -19.90 -17.23 -2.16
CA GLY A 22 -18.64 -17.67 -1.57
C GLY A 22 -18.05 -16.72 -0.52
N PRO A 23 -18.15 -15.40 -0.65
CA PRO A 23 -17.68 -14.46 0.37
C PRO A 23 -18.50 -14.47 1.67
N LEU A 24 -19.78 -14.86 1.64
CA LEU A 24 -20.70 -14.74 2.77
C LEU A 24 -20.22 -15.41 4.06
N PRO A 25 -19.69 -16.65 4.05
CA PRO A 25 -19.21 -17.27 5.28
C PRO A 25 -18.05 -16.52 5.92
N PHE A 26 -17.18 -15.89 5.12
CA PHE A 26 -16.04 -15.10 5.60
C PHE A 26 -16.46 -13.72 6.09
N LEU A 27 -17.52 -13.15 5.51
CA LEU A 27 -18.04 -11.83 5.81
C LEU A 27 -19.33 -11.90 6.66
N ALA A 28 -19.54 -12.99 7.38
CA ALA A 28 -20.81 -13.21 8.13
C ALA A 28 -21.10 -12.07 9.11
N ASP A 29 -20.12 -11.58 9.86
CA ASP A 29 -20.31 -10.50 10.82
C ASP A 29 -20.54 -9.16 10.12
N VAL A 30 -19.83 -8.90 9.01
CA VAL A 30 -20.08 -7.72 8.16
C VAL A 30 -21.49 -7.77 7.58
N ALA A 31 -21.95 -8.95 7.13
CA ALA A 31 -23.31 -9.10 6.58
C ALA A 31 -24.41 -8.84 7.63
N ARG A 32 -24.13 -9.09 8.92
CA ARG A 32 -25.06 -8.78 10.03
C ARG A 32 -25.06 -7.30 10.39
N HIS A 33 -23.90 -6.64 10.30
CA HIS A 33 -23.70 -5.24 10.70
C HIS A 33 -23.01 -4.42 9.58
N PRO A 34 -23.61 -4.34 8.38
CA PRO A 34 -22.92 -3.83 7.19
C PRO A 34 -22.65 -2.32 7.23
N LEU A 35 -23.32 -1.59 8.11
CA LEU A 35 -23.19 -0.13 8.25
C LEU A 35 -22.12 0.29 9.27
N GLU A 36 -21.66 -0.64 10.11
CA GLU A 36 -20.81 -0.34 11.28
C GLU A 36 -19.47 -1.08 11.22
N LEU A 37 -19.51 -2.39 10.91
CA LEU A 37 -18.33 -3.25 10.94
C LEU A 37 -17.64 -3.27 9.60
N VAL A 38 -16.31 -3.28 9.64
CA VAL A 38 -15.46 -3.45 8.45
C VAL A 38 -14.46 -4.60 8.66
N PRO A 39 -14.12 -5.36 7.61
CA PRO A 39 -13.03 -6.34 7.65
C PRO A 39 -11.70 -5.63 7.95
N CYS A 40 -10.92 -6.15 8.88
CA CYS A 40 -9.71 -5.48 9.31
C CYS A 40 -8.47 -6.36 9.45
N GLY A 41 -8.59 -7.66 9.50
CA GLY A 41 -7.40 -8.49 9.60
C GLY A 41 -7.66 -9.99 9.69
N PRO A 42 -6.58 -10.79 9.63
CA PRO A 42 -6.67 -12.22 9.83
C PRO A 42 -6.84 -12.56 11.32
N PRO A 43 -7.62 -13.61 11.67
CA PRO A 43 -7.61 -14.17 13.00
C PRO A 43 -6.28 -14.91 13.27
N PRO A 44 -5.79 -15.06 14.53
CA PRO A 44 -6.37 -14.58 15.78
C PRO A 44 -5.80 -13.23 16.26
N GLY A 45 -5.11 -12.52 15.42
CA GLY A 45 -4.58 -11.19 15.77
C GLY A 45 -5.71 -10.22 16.09
N GLY A 46 -5.52 -9.39 17.12
CA GLY A 46 -6.45 -8.29 17.38
C GLY A 46 -6.57 -7.41 16.13
N CYS A 47 -7.77 -6.96 15.81
CA CYS A 47 -7.98 -6.01 14.75
C CYS A 47 -7.42 -4.65 15.15
N GLN A 48 -6.35 -4.24 14.53
CA GLN A 48 -6.05 -2.82 14.39
C GLN A 48 -6.78 -2.36 13.13
N LEU A 49 -7.61 -1.33 13.24
CA LEU A 49 -8.36 -0.75 12.12
C LEU A 49 -7.46 -0.46 10.91
N GLY A 50 -6.24 0.02 11.16
CA GLY A 50 -5.12 0.11 10.24
C GLY A 50 -5.52 0.45 8.82
N ASP A 51 -5.21 -0.44 7.91
CA ASP A 51 -5.47 -0.25 6.48
C ASP A 51 -6.97 -0.13 6.14
N ALA A 52 -7.88 -0.69 6.94
CA ALA A 52 -9.33 -0.54 6.73
C ALA A 52 -9.80 0.89 7.02
N ALA A 53 -9.30 1.52 8.11
CA ALA A 53 -9.58 2.93 8.40
C ALA A 53 -9.00 3.84 7.32
N ILE A 54 -7.75 3.57 6.89
CA ILE A 54 -7.09 4.31 5.82
C ILE A 54 -7.90 4.22 4.53
N ALA A 55 -8.24 3.01 4.09
CA ALA A 55 -9.00 2.79 2.86
C ALA A 55 -10.38 3.45 2.93
N THR A 56 -11.14 3.25 4.02
CA THR A 56 -12.44 3.88 4.20
C THR A 56 -12.36 5.41 4.16
N SER A 57 -11.35 5.97 4.79
CA SER A 57 -11.10 7.40 4.79
C SER A 57 -10.76 7.93 3.39
N VAL A 58 -9.88 7.24 2.63
CA VAL A 58 -9.56 7.62 1.24
C VAL A 58 -10.80 7.53 0.35
N LEU A 59 -11.58 6.44 0.47
CA LEU A 59 -12.83 6.27 -0.27
C LEU A 59 -13.83 7.38 0.05
N GLY A 60 -14.07 7.66 1.33
CA GLY A 60 -15.02 8.69 1.77
C GLY A 60 -14.64 10.09 1.28
N ARG A 61 -13.35 10.42 1.26
CA ARG A 61 -12.87 11.68 0.70
C ARG A 61 -13.03 11.74 -0.82
N ALA A 62 -12.77 10.63 -1.54
CA ALA A 62 -13.04 10.55 -2.98
C ALA A 62 -14.53 10.76 -3.26
N TRP A 63 -15.43 10.12 -2.50
CA TRP A 63 -16.87 10.30 -2.63
C TRP A 63 -17.30 11.74 -2.41
N SER A 64 -16.83 12.36 -1.35
CA SER A 64 -17.11 13.77 -1.05
C SER A 64 -16.65 14.70 -2.18
N ARG A 65 -15.57 14.38 -2.89
CA ARG A 65 -15.08 15.12 -4.06
C ARG A 65 -15.94 14.88 -5.30
N PHE A 66 -16.37 13.64 -5.54
CA PHE A 66 -17.32 13.33 -6.63
C PHE A 66 -18.61 14.15 -6.47
N GLU A 67 -19.14 14.27 -5.26
CA GLU A 67 -20.35 15.06 -4.97
C GLU A 67 -20.18 16.55 -5.25
N ARG A 68 -18.96 17.09 -5.03
CA ARG A 68 -18.67 18.50 -5.25
C ARG A 68 -18.15 18.82 -6.65
N GLY A 69 -17.97 17.80 -7.52
CA GLY A 69 -17.35 17.99 -8.83
C GLY A 69 -15.88 18.40 -8.77
N GLU A 70 -15.20 18.15 -7.65
CA GLU A 70 -13.78 18.47 -7.46
C GLU A 70 -12.88 17.38 -8.07
N ALA A 71 -11.61 17.76 -8.35
CA ALA A 71 -10.64 16.79 -8.84
C ALA A 71 -10.37 15.71 -7.80
N TRP A 72 -10.75 14.49 -8.12
CA TRP A 72 -10.67 13.32 -7.22
C TRP A 72 -9.24 12.89 -6.88
N ASN A 73 -8.25 13.23 -7.70
CA ASN A 73 -6.84 12.89 -7.51
C ASN A 73 -6.04 13.98 -6.77
N ARG A 74 -6.71 14.85 -6.07
CA ARG A 74 -6.11 15.83 -5.15
C ARG A 74 -6.76 15.67 -3.79
N ASP A 75 -6.01 15.74 -2.72
CA ASP A 75 -6.53 15.67 -1.37
C ASP A 75 -5.67 16.51 -0.43
N ASP A 76 -6.28 17.47 0.23
CA ASP A 76 -5.67 18.38 1.20
C ASP A 76 -6.28 18.22 2.60
N ARG A 77 -7.16 17.23 2.78
CA ARG A 77 -7.95 17.04 4.00
C ARG A 77 -7.20 16.37 5.13
N VAL A 78 -6.15 15.62 4.82
CA VAL A 78 -5.30 14.95 5.81
C VAL A 78 -3.84 15.30 5.54
N PHE A 79 -2.98 15.08 6.50
CA PHE A 79 -1.58 15.48 6.45
C PHE A 79 -1.37 17.00 6.33
N ALA A 80 -2.28 17.80 6.87
CA ALA A 80 -2.06 19.24 6.89
C ALA A 80 -0.72 19.57 7.58
N PRO A 81 -0.04 20.62 7.15
CA PRO A 81 -0.43 21.58 6.13
C PRO A 81 -0.08 21.16 4.69
N TYR A 82 0.27 19.90 4.44
CA TYR A 82 0.62 19.42 3.11
C TYR A 82 -0.56 19.57 2.13
N PRO A 83 -0.36 20.14 0.93
CA PRO A 83 -1.48 20.51 0.07
C PRO A 83 -2.05 19.37 -0.76
N ASP A 84 -1.38 18.22 -0.86
CA ASP A 84 -1.81 17.10 -1.68
C ASP A 84 -1.36 15.76 -1.10
N SER A 85 -2.22 15.19 -0.27
CA SER A 85 -1.98 13.91 0.41
C SER A 85 -2.42 12.68 -0.39
N TRP A 86 -3.09 12.84 -1.54
CA TRP A 86 -3.55 11.72 -2.37
C TRP A 86 -2.42 10.78 -2.78
N GLY A 87 -1.27 11.35 -3.16
CA GLY A 87 -0.09 10.59 -3.56
C GLY A 87 0.60 9.81 -2.44
N LEU A 88 0.23 10.04 -1.16
CA LEU A 88 0.81 9.33 -0.01
C LEU A 88 0.22 7.93 0.18
N SER A 89 -0.86 7.59 -0.53
CA SER A 89 -1.56 6.30 -0.44
C SER A 89 -1.78 5.68 -1.81
N GLU A 90 -2.25 4.43 -1.83
CA GLU A 90 -2.85 3.84 -3.02
C GLU A 90 -4.16 4.58 -3.34
N GLY A 91 -4.47 4.76 -4.63
CA GLY A 91 -5.54 5.66 -5.07
C GLY A 91 -6.96 5.19 -4.77
N TYR A 92 -7.22 3.87 -4.63
CA TYR A 92 -8.53 3.25 -4.38
C TYR A 92 -9.67 3.77 -5.28
N LEU A 93 -9.36 4.28 -6.49
CA LEU A 93 -10.39 4.91 -7.33
C LEU A 93 -11.41 3.92 -7.86
N ALA A 94 -10.98 2.73 -8.28
CA ALA A 94 -11.89 1.69 -8.74
C ALA A 94 -12.85 1.26 -7.63
N GLU A 95 -12.33 1.08 -6.42
CA GLU A 95 -13.10 0.75 -5.22
C GLU A 95 -14.04 1.89 -4.83
N ALA A 96 -13.57 3.15 -4.98
CA ALA A 96 -14.41 4.31 -4.72
C ALA A 96 -15.61 4.36 -5.66
N ILE A 97 -15.42 4.10 -6.97
CA ILE A 97 -16.50 4.09 -7.95
C ILE A 97 -17.57 3.04 -7.60
N VAL A 98 -17.16 1.82 -7.23
CA VAL A 98 -18.11 0.74 -6.94
C VAL A 98 -18.76 0.87 -5.55
N GLY A 99 -18.05 1.44 -4.57
CA GLY A 99 -18.56 1.66 -3.23
C GLY A 99 -19.47 2.88 -3.09
N TYR A 100 -19.28 3.91 -3.95
CA TYR A 100 -20.01 5.18 -3.85
C TYR A 100 -21.53 5.06 -3.78
N PRO A 101 -22.20 4.32 -4.68
CA PRO A 101 -23.65 4.22 -4.65
C PRO A 101 -24.18 3.72 -3.28
N TRP A 102 -23.50 2.78 -2.68
CA TRP A 102 -23.89 2.15 -1.42
C TRP A 102 -23.62 3.06 -0.22
N ALA A 103 -22.47 3.73 -0.20
CA ALA A 103 -22.19 4.75 0.82
C ALA A 103 -23.22 5.88 0.76
N ARG A 104 -23.57 6.33 -0.44
CA ARG A 104 -24.56 7.40 -0.66
C ARG A 104 -25.96 7.00 -0.21
N LEU A 105 -26.41 5.79 -0.56
CA LEU A 105 -27.75 5.29 -0.23
C LEU A 105 -27.91 5.01 1.26
N SER A 106 -26.86 4.51 1.91
CA SER A 106 -26.90 4.13 3.33
C SER A 106 -26.50 5.26 4.29
N GLY A 107 -25.84 6.31 3.79
CA GLY A 107 -25.21 7.33 4.63
C GLY A 107 -24.00 6.84 5.42
N SER A 108 -23.52 5.60 5.18
CA SER A 108 -22.43 4.97 5.92
C SER A 108 -21.19 4.72 5.04
N PRO A 109 -20.02 5.27 5.41
CA PRO A 109 -18.77 4.93 4.74
C PRO A 109 -18.43 3.43 4.83
N ALA A 110 -18.80 2.76 5.92
CA ALA A 110 -18.60 1.33 6.09
C ALA A 110 -19.32 0.51 5.02
N ALA A 111 -20.57 0.87 4.69
CA ALA A 111 -21.32 0.16 3.66
C ALA A 111 -20.64 0.24 2.29
N GLY A 112 -20.15 1.41 1.91
CA GLY A 112 -19.41 1.58 0.66
C GLY A 112 -18.11 0.76 0.63
N TYR A 113 -17.35 0.78 1.72
CA TYR A 113 -16.15 -0.04 1.87
C TYR A 113 -16.47 -1.53 1.78
N ASN A 114 -17.49 -2.00 2.50
CA ASN A 114 -17.88 -3.41 2.56
C ASN A 114 -18.32 -3.95 1.20
N VAL A 115 -19.06 -3.15 0.43
CA VAL A 115 -19.44 -3.54 -0.94
C VAL A 115 -18.22 -3.62 -1.85
N ALA A 116 -17.31 -2.64 -1.81
CA ALA A 116 -16.08 -2.69 -2.58
C ALA A 116 -15.24 -3.92 -2.20
N TYR A 117 -15.17 -4.25 -0.92
CA TYR A 117 -14.49 -5.43 -0.40
C TYR A 117 -15.12 -6.75 -0.90
N ALA A 118 -16.43 -6.91 -0.75
CA ALA A 118 -17.15 -8.09 -1.22
C ALA A 118 -16.98 -8.28 -2.73
N LEU A 119 -17.08 -7.20 -3.52
CA LEU A 119 -16.84 -7.23 -4.96
C LEU A 119 -15.39 -7.60 -5.32
N ALA A 120 -14.40 -7.19 -4.55
CA ALA A 120 -13.02 -7.62 -4.76
C ALA A 120 -12.87 -9.14 -4.63
N CYS A 121 -13.57 -9.77 -3.67
CA CYS A 121 -13.62 -11.23 -3.51
C CYS A 121 -14.35 -11.90 -4.67
N VAL A 122 -15.53 -11.38 -5.04
CA VAL A 122 -16.35 -11.89 -6.17
C VAL A 122 -15.56 -11.83 -7.48
N PHE A 123 -14.94 -10.70 -7.76
CA PHE A 123 -14.14 -10.51 -8.98
C PHE A 123 -12.91 -11.40 -9.01
N ALA A 124 -12.27 -11.64 -7.87
CA ALA A 124 -11.16 -12.59 -7.80
C ALA A 124 -11.61 -14.01 -8.18
N PHE A 125 -12.76 -14.45 -7.67
CA PHE A 125 -13.32 -15.77 -7.97
C PHE A 125 -13.66 -15.91 -9.46
N TRP A 126 -14.36 -14.92 -10.04
CA TRP A 126 -14.71 -14.96 -11.47
C TRP A 126 -13.49 -14.83 -12.37
N SER A 127 -12.54 -14.01 -11.98
CA SER A 127 -11.27 -13.79 -12.66
C SER A 127 -10.45 -15.08 -12.73
N ALA A 128 -10.27 -15.76 -11.60
CA ALA A 128 -9.59 -17.03 -11.51
C ALA A 128 -10.34 -18.14 -12.28
N GLY A 129 -11.66 -18.19 -12.13
CA GLY A 129 -12.52 -19.12 -12.89
C GLY A 129 -12.40 -18.93 -14.40
N ALA A 130 -12.32 -17.67 -14.87
CA ALA A 130 -12.10 -17.38 -16.28
C ALA A 130 -10.73 -17.86 -16.79
N LEU A 131 -9.68 -17.70 -15.98
CA LEU A 131 -8.35 -18.22 -16.33
C LEU A 131 -8.35 -19.76 -16.35
N PHE A 132 -8.81 -20.39 -15.27
CA PHE A 132 -8.75 -21.84 -15.15
C PHE A 132 -9.67 -22.58 -16.13
N LEU A 133 -10.77 -21.93 -16.55
CA LEU A 133 -11.57 -22.42 -17.69
C LEU A 133 -10.74 -22.51 -18.97
N ARG A 134 -9.81 -21.56 -19.19
CA ARG A 134 -8.93 -21.60 -20.38
C ARG A 134 -7.79 -22.60 -20.26
N LEU A 135 -7.37 -22.90 -19.03
CA LEU A 135 -6.30 -23.87 -18.78
C LEU A 135 -6.80 -25.33 -18.78
N ALA A 136 -7.92 -25.60 -18.13
CA ALA A 136 -8.42 -26.97 -17.89
C ALA A 136 -9.73 -27.31 -18.60
N GLY A 137 -10.39 -26.33 -19.22
CA GLY A 137 -11.73 -26.49 -19.79
C GLY A 137 -12.85 -26.35 -18.76
N PRO A 138 -14.13 -26.42 -19.20
CA PRO A 138 -15.29 -26.34 -18.33
C PRO A 138 -15.42 -27.60 -17.47
N GLY A 139 -15.33 -27.45 -16.16
CA GLY A 139 -15.44 -28.58 -15.23
C GLY A 139 -15.03 -28.23 -13.82
N TRP A 140 -15.18 -29.20 -12.93
CA TRP A 140 -14.87 -29.05 -11.52
C TRP A 140 -13.41 -28.63 -11.21
N PRO A 141 -12.34 -29.02 -12.00
CA PRO A 141 -11.00 -28.53 -11.72
C PRO A 141 -10.89 -27.00 -11.79
N ALA A 142 -11.57 -26.36 -12.75
CA ALA A 142 -11.56 -24.90 -12.86
C ALA A 142 -12.32 -24.23 -11.70
N LEU A 143 -13.42 -24.83 -11.21
CA LEU A 143 -14.14 -24.33 -10.04
C LEU A 143 -13.29 -24.45 -8.76
N VAL A 144 -12.65 -25.60 -8.56
CA VAL A 144 -11.71 -25.81 -7.44
C VAL A 144 -10.57 -24.81 -7.49
N GLY A 145 -10.02 -24.55 -8.67
CA GLY A 145 -8.98 -23.54 -8.84
C GLY A 145 -9.45 -22.13 -8.50
N ALA A 146 -10.67 -21.75 -8.93
CA ALA A 146 -11.24 -20.47 -8.57
C ALA A 146 -11.41 -20.31 -7.05
N LEU A 147 -11.86 -21.39 -6.38
CA LEU A 147 -12.01 -21.42 -4.93
C LEU A 147 -10.66 -21.32 -4.21
N LEU A 148 -9.69 -22.16 -4.60
CA LEU A 148 -8.35 -22.17 -4.01
C LEU A 148 -7.63 -20.83 -4.16
N PHE A 149 -7.69 -20.21 -5.33
CA PHE A 149 -7.04 -18.92 -5.51
C PHE A 149 -7.69 -17.82 -4.68
N THR A 150 -9.03 -17.75 -4.72
CA THR A 150 -9.77 -16.68 -4.02
C THR A 150 -9.53 -16.71 -2.52
N TRP A 151 -9.48 -17.90 -1.95
CA TRP A 151 -9.30 -18.14 -0.53
C TRP A 151 -7.92 -18.71 -0.20
N SER A 152 -6.95 -18.51 -1.10
CA SER A 152 -5.57 -18.86 -0.83
C SER A 152 -5.01 -18.09 0.35
N GLN A 153 -4.06 -18.70 1.03
CA GLN A 153 -3.33 -18.06 2.12
C GLN A 153 -2.72 -16.72 1.69
N GLY A 154 -2.14 -16.65 0.50
CA GLY A 154 -1.56 -15.44 -0.03
C GLY A 154 -2.55 -14.27 -0.13
N ARG A 155 -3.79 -14.53 -0.49
CA ARG A 155 -4.83 -13.49 -0.51
C ARG A 155 -5.34 -13.17 0.89
N LEU A 156 -5.51 -14.17 1.73
CA LEU A 156 -5.97 -14.00 3.10
C LEU A 156 -4.94 -13.30 3.99
N ASN A 157 -3.64 -13.41 3.73
CA ASN A 157 -2.61 -12.60 4.38
C ASN A 157 -2.81 -11.09 4.17
N SER A 158 -3.47 -10.71 3.08
CA SER A 158 -3.72 -9.32 2.69
C SER A 158 -5.18 -8.90 2.92
N VAL A 159 -5.93 -9.64 3.73
CA VAL A 159 -7.36 -9.44 3.94
C VAL A 159 -7.72 -8.04 4.50
N GLY A 160 -6.83 -7.41 5.26
CA GLY A 160 -7.01 -6.03 5.73
C GLY A 160 -6.71 -4.96 4.68
N VAL A 161 -6.16 -5.32 3.49
CA VAL A 161 -5.68 -4.36 2.49
C VAL A 161 -6.54 -4.45 1.23
N LEU A 162 -7.57 -3.61 1.15
CA LEU A 162 -8.56 -3.64 0.06
C LEU A 162 -7.93 -3.56 -1.34
N SER A 163 -6.97 -2.66 -1.54
CA SER A 163 -6.28 -2.50 -2.84
C SER A 163 -5.57 -3.78 -3.28
N VAL A 164 -4.99 -4.52 -2.35
CA VAL A 164 -4.32 -5.79 -2.66
C VAL A 164 -5.34 -6.87 -3.05
N LEU A 165 -6.52 -6.88 -2.43
CA LEU A 165 -7.61 -7.78 -2.82
C LEU A 165 -8.15 -7.45 -4.21
N TRP A 166 -8.19 -6.16 -4.58
CA TRP A 166 -8.61 -5.71 -5.91
C TRP A 166 -7.71 -6.24 -7.04
N ALA A 167 -6.43 -6.48 -6.76
CA ALA A 167 -5.51 -7.14 -7.67
C ALA A 167 -5.93 -8.58 -8.07
N GLY A 168 -6.94 -9.14 -7.42
CA GLY A 168 -7.59 -10.39 -7.82
C GLY A 168 -8.16 -10.41 -9.25
N LEU A 169 -8.17 -9.28 -9.95
CA LEU A 169 -8.48 -9.19 -11.39
C LEU A 169 -7.33 -9.63 -12.32
N VAL A 170 -6.10 -9.81 -11.82
CA VAL A 170 -4.95 -10.20 -12.66
C VAL A 170 -5.14 -11.53 -13.42
N PRO A 171 -5.72 -12.59 -12.84
CA PRO A 171 -6.04 -13.79 -13.61
C PRO A 171 -6.93 -13.53 -14.84
N LEU A 172 -7.86 -12.57 -14.74
CA LEU A 172 -8.70 -12.17 -15.87
C LEU A 172 -7.87 -11.45 -16.96
N ALA A 173 -6.93 -10.60 -16.56
CA ALA A 173 -5.99 -9.98 -17.50
C ALA A 173 -5.14 -11.03 -18.21
N ILE A 174 -4.60 -12.02 -17.48
CA ILE A 174 -3.87 -13.15 -18.09
C ILE A 174 -4.79 -13.90 -19.07
N ALA A 175 -6.03 -14.18 -18.68
CA ALA A 175 -7.01 -14.89 -19.51
C ALA A 175 -7.29 -14.16 -20.84
N PHE A 176 -7.53 -12.84 -20.79
CA PHE A 176 -7.72 -12.05 -22.02
C PHE A 176 -6.42 -11.91 -22.82
N GLY A 177 -5.27 -11.79 -22.15
CA GLY A 177 -3.97 -11.80 -22.84
C GLY A 177 -3.73 -13.09 -23.62
N LEU A 178 -4.06 -14.26 -23.03
CA LEU A 178 -4.01 -15.55 -23.71
C LEU A 178 -5.00 -15.60 -24.90
N ASP A 179 -6.19 -15.02 -24.76
CA ASP A 179 -7.16 -14.94 -25.87
C ASP A 179 -6.64 -14.04 -27.01
N VAL A 180 -5.96 -12.92 -26.70
CA VAL A 180 -5.27 -12.09 -27.73
C VAL A 180 -4.20 -12.92 -28.44
N LEU A 181 -3.35 -13.64 -27.69
CA LEU A 181 -2.30 -14.47 -28.29
C LEU A 181 -2.86 -15.61 -29.13
N ARG A 182 -4.01 -16.20 -28.73
CA ARG A 182 -4.66 -17.31 -29.48
C ARG A 182 -5.42 -16.84 -30.71
N ARG A 183 -6.13 -15.70 -30.61
CA ARG A 183 -7.14 -15.26 -31.62
C ARG A 183 -6.75 -13.99 -32.36
N GLY A 184 -5.96 -13.10 -31.74
CA GLY A 184 -5.57 -11.81 -32.31
C GLY A 184 -6.72 -10.82 -32.47
N ARG A 185 -7.82 -10.95 -31.70
CA ARG A 185 -9.00 -10.09 -31.81
C ARG A 185 -8.79 -8.80 -31.02
N TRP A 186 -9.12 -7.65 -31.63
CA TRP A 186 -9.02 -6.35 -30.97
C TRP A 186 -9.92 -6.23 -29.73
N ARG A 187 -11.09 -6.92 -29.73
CA ARG A 187 -11.99 -6.97 -28.57
C ARG A 187 -11.31 -7.59 -27.32
N ASP A 188 -10.55 -8.67 -27.52
CA ASP A 188 -9.81 -9.32 -26.43
C ASP A 188 -8.69 -8.40 -25.92
N ALA A 189 -8.06 -7.61 -26.81
CA ALA A 189 -7.07 -6.60 -26.45
C ALA A 189 -7.68 -5.43 -25.67
N LEU A 190 -8.87 -4.96 -26.05
CA LEU A 190 -9.59 -3.94 -25.27
C LEU A 190 -9.96 -4.45 -23.88
N LEU A 191 -10.46 -5.68 -23.75
CA LEU A 191 -10.78 -6.28 -22.46
C LEU A 191 -9.54 -6.47 -21.60
N PHE A 192 -8.43 -6.84 -22.21
CA PHE A 192 -7.12 -6.89 -21.55
C PHE A 192 -6.72 -5.52 -21.01
N GLY A 193 -6.75 -4.47 -21.85
CA GLY A 193 -6.43 -3.11 -21.45
C GLY A 193 -7.36 -2.55 -20.37
N ALA A 194 -8.68 -2.76 -20.53
CA ALA A 194 -9.68 -2.35 -19.55
C ALA A 194 -9.47 -3.04 -18.18
N THR A 195 -9.09 -4.32 -18.18
CA THR A 195 -8.79 -5.03 -16.93
C THR A 195 -7.55 -4.45 -16.24
N TRP A 196 -6.49 -4.14 -17.01
CA TRP A 196 -5.31 -3.47 -16.45
C TRP A 196 -5.61 -2.07 -15.93
N LEU A 197 -6.46 -1.33 -16.63
CA LEU A 197 -6.92 -0.03 -16.16
C LEU A 197 -7.65 -0.15 -14.81
N ALA A 198 -8.59 -1.11 -14.70
CA ALA A 198 -9.32 -1.35 -13.46
C ALA A 198 -8.40 -1.75 -12.30
N ILE A 199 -7.40 -2.62 -12.54
CA ILE A 199 -6.40 -3.00 -11.55
C ILE A 199 -5.59 -1.78 -11.10
N GLY A 200 -5.08 -1.01 -12.05
CA GLY A 200 -4.22 0.13 -11.75
C GLY A 200 -4.95 1.30 -11.10
N MET A 201 -6.24 1.46 -11.35
CA MET A 201 -7.07 2.44 -10.64
C MET A 201 -7.30 2.08 -9.16
N GLY A 202 -7.27 0.80 -8.81
CA GLY A 202 -7.45 0.33 -7.44
C GLY A 202 -6.13 0.11 -6.70
N SER A 203 -5.14 -0.50 -7.36
CA SER A 203 -3.91 -0.93 -6.72
C SER A 203 -2.68 -0.74 -7.61
N LEU A 204 -1.80 0.15 -7.22
CA LEU A 204 -0.54 0.34 -7.92
C LEU A 204 0.44 -0.83 -7.66
N SER A 205 0.48 -1.33 -6.44
CA SER A 205 1.30 -2.50 -6.09
C SER A 205 0.79 -3.76 -6.81
N GLY A 206 -0.53 -3.95 -6.86
CA GLY A 206 -1.19 -5.02 -7.62
C GLY A 206 -0.96 -4.90 -9.12
N LEU A 207 -0.99 -3.68 -9.67
CA LEU A 207 -0.65 -3.41 -11.06
C LEU A 207 0.78 -3.86 -11.39
N LEU A 208 1.76 -3.44 -10.60
CA LEU A 208 3.18 -3.69 -10.88
C LEU A 208 3.53 -5.18 -10.75
N MET A 209 3.21 -5.80 -9.60
CA MET A 209 3.49 -7.22 -9.37
C MET A 209 2.69 -8.10 -10.32
N GLY A 210 1.41 -7.76 -10.55
CA GLY A 210 0.56 -8.47 -11.49
C GLY A 210 1.02 -8.34 -12.93
N ALA A 211 1.53 -7.17 -13.35
CA ALA A 211 2.07 -6.96 -14.68
C ALA A 211 3.33 -7.79 -14.93
N ILE A 212 4.21 -7.89 -13.94
CA ILE A 212 5.39 -8.76 -14.04
C ILE A 212 4.94 -10.23 -14.18
N THR A 213 4.03 -10.68 -13.31
CA THR A 213 3.50 -12.05 -13.32
C THR A 213 2.83 -12.39 -14.65
N ALA A 214 1.90 -11.54 -15.11
CA ALA A 214 1.23 -11.71 -16.39
C ALA A 214 2.19 -11.59 -17.57
N GLY A 215 3.12 -10.66 -17.50
CA GLY A 215 4.16 -10.46 -18.51
C GLY A 215 5.02 -11.70 -18.71
N LEU A 216 5.45 -12.34 -17.64
CA LEU A 216 6.22 -13.60 -17.71
C LEU A 216 5.42 -14.72 -18.38
N VAL A 217 4.14 -14.90 -18.00
CA VAL A 217 3.25 -15.92 -18.61
C VAL A 217 3.00 -15.61 -20.08
N LEU A 218 2.61 -14.38 -20.40
CA LEU A 218 2.25 -14.00 -21.77
C LEU A 218 3.46 -13.96 -22.70
N ALA A 219 4.63 -13.55 -22.20
CA ALA A 219 5.87 -13.59 -22.95
C ALA A 219 6.27 -15.04 -23.25
N ALA A 220 6.27 -15.92 -22.24
CA ALA A 220 6.56 -17.33 -22.45
C ALA A 220 5.61 -17.96 -23.48
N CYS A 221 4.29 -17.72 -23.36
CA CYS A 221 3.30 -18.24 -24.32
C CYS A 221 3.40 -17.60 -25.70
N GLY A 222 3.78 -16.32 -25.78
CA GLY A 222 3.90 -15.60 -27.05
C GLY A 222 5.16 -15.92 -27.83
N LEU A 223 6.28 -16.14 -27.15
CA LEU A 223 7.58 -16.36 -27.78
C LEU A 223 7.76 -17.78 -28.34
N VAL A 224 7.09 -18.79 -27.74
CA VAL A 224 7.19 -20.20 -28.15
C VAL A 224 6.58 -20.44 -29.55
N GLN A 225 5.54 -19.68 -29.94
CA GLN A 225 4.85 -19.86 -31.24
C GLN A 225 5.05 -18.64 -32.16
N PRO A 226 5.52 -18.82 -33.40
CA PRO A 226 5.67 -17.70 -34.36
C PRO A 226 4.35 -16.94 -34.61
N ALA A 227 3.22 -17.65 -34.71
CA ALA A 227 1.90 -17.06 -34.91
C ALA A 227 1.47 -16.18 -33.72
N ARG A 228 1.77 -16.59 -32.49
CA ARG A 228 1.50 -15.82 -31.26
C ARG A 228 2.47 -14.66 -31.09
N ARG A 229 3.73 -14.85 -31.45
CA ARG A 229 4.77 -13.79 -31.42
C ARG A 229 4.34 -12.57 -32.22
N ARG A 230 3.72 -12.75 -33.40
CA ARG A 230 3.20 -11.65 -34.22
C ARG A 230 2.07 -10.86 -33.56
N ARG A 231 1.45 -11.40 -32.50
CA ARG A 231 0.34 -10.76 -31.76
C ARG A 231 0.80 -10.07 -30.47
N LEU A 232 2.05 -10.27 -30.04
CA LEU A 232 2.62 -9.56 -28.87
C LEU A 232 2.51 -8.02 -28.99
N PRO A 233 2.77 -7.40 -30.17
CA PRO A 233 2.59 -5.96 -30.30
C PRO A 233 1.19 -5.47 -29.94
N LEU A 234 0.14 -6.25 -30.23
CA LEU A 234 -1.24 -5.89 -29.88
C LEU A 234 -1.44 -5.83 -28.35
N LEU A 235 -0.81 -6.74 -27.59
CA LEU A 235 -0.81 -6.68 -26.12
C LEU A 235 -0.05 -5.45 -25.62
N LEU A 236 1.10 -5.14 -26.21
CA LEU A 236 1.90 -3.98 -25.83
C LEU A 236 1.13 -2.67 -26.08
N VAL A 237 0.47 -2.55 -27.23
CA VAL A 237 -0.37 -1.38 -27.53
C VAL A 237 -1.54 -1.29 -26.55
N ALA A 238 -2.25 -2.38 -26.29
CA ALA A 238 -3.36 -2.39 -25.33
C ALA A 238 -2.89 -2.01 -23.91
N GLY A 239 -1.73 -2.51 -23.49
CA GLY A 239 -1.09 -2.16 -22.21
C GLY A 239 -0.69 -0.67 -22.16
N ALA A 240 -0.10 -0.14 -23.23
CA ALA A 240 0.29 1.27 -23.32
C ALA A 240 -0.93 2.21 -23.28
N VAL A 241 -2.01 1.86 -24.00
CA VAL A 241 -3.27 2.62 -23.97
C VAL A 241 -3.89 2.61 -22.57
N ALA A 242 -3.83 1.49 -21.84
CA ALA A 242 -4.29 1.42 -20.46
C ALA A 242 -3.37 2.20 -19.49
N ALA A 243 -2.06 2.21 -19.74
CA ALA A 243 -1.08 2.90 -18.89
C ALA A 243 -1.23 4.43 -18.97
N PHE A 244 -1.63 4.98 -20.12
CA PHE A 244 -1.74 6.43 -20.28
C PHE A 244 -2.66 7.10 -19.24
N PRO A 245 -3.94 6.70 -19.08
CA PRO A 245 -4.79 7.27 -18.04
C PRO A 245 -4.27 6.97 -16.61
N LEU A 246 -3.60 5.82 -16.39
CA LEU A 246 -3.02 5.51 -15.10
C LEU A 246 -1.88 6.46 -14.70
N VAL A 247 -1.06 6.89 -15.66
CA VAL A 247 -0.02 7.92 -15.41
C VAL A 247 -0.68 9.23 -14.96
N LEU A 248 -1.80 9.63 -15.59
CA LEU A 248 -2.53 10.84 -15.18
C LEU A 248 -3.14 10.68 -13.78
N VAL A 249 -3.74 9.54 -13.50
CA VAL A 249 -4.31 9.20 -12.19
C VAL A 249 -3.26 9.27 -11.08
N HIS A 250 -2.10 8.65 -11.31
CA HIS A 250 -1.03 8.56 -10.31
C HIS A 250 -0.01 9.71 -10.36
N ARG A 251 -0.27 10.75 -11.16
CA ARG A 251 0.60 11.93 -11.22
C ARG A 251 0.97 12.53 -9.85
N PRO A 252 0.05 12.64 -8.86
CA PRO A 252 0.39 13.10 -7.53
C PRO A 252 1.46 12.23 -6.84
N LEU A 253 1.36 10.90 -6.97
CA LEU A 253 2.37 9.98 -6.43
C LEU A 253 3.75 10.19 -7.08
N PHE A 254 3.81 10.37 -8.40
CA PHE A 254 5.08 10.62 -9.07
C PHE A 254 5.71 11.96 -8.69
N ARG A 255 4.88 12.98 -8.47
CA ARG A 255 5.35 14.28 -7.93
C ARG A 255 5.93 14.09 -6.54
N LEU A 256 5.18 13.44 -5.66
CA LEU A 256 5.58 13.16 -4.30
C LEU A 256 6.87 12.34 -4.22
N ALA A 257 6.97 11.26 -5.02
CA ALA A 257 8.17 10.44 -5.08
C ALA A 257 9.40 11.24 -5.51
N ARG A 258 9.24 12.17 -6.45
CA ARG A 258 10.29 13.10 -6.87
C ARG A 258 10.63 14.13 -5.80
N ASP A 259 9.59 14.71 -5.18
CA ASP A 259 9.74 15.85 -4.26
C ASP A 259 10.33 15.39 -2.91
N PHE A 260 10.05 14.17 -2.47
CA PHE A 260 10.52 13.61 -1.20
C PHE A 260 11.59 12.51 -1.34
N ASP A 261 12.03 12.18 -2.55
CA ASP A 261 12.97 11.06 -2.83
C ASP A 261 12.55 9.77 -2.10
N VAL A 262 11.26 9.42 -2.24
CA VAL A 262 10.65 8.31 -1.48
C VAL A 262 11.35 7.00 -1.81
N LYS A 263 12.16 6.52 -0.88
CA LYS A 263 12.80 5.21 -0.95
C LYS A 263 12.43 4.38 0.27
N VAL A 264 12.22 3.11 0.06
CA VAL A 264 12.01 2.16 1.15
C VAL A 264 13.37 1.78 1.73
N SER A 265 13.51 1.85 3.05
CA SER A 265 14.75 1.45 3.70
C SER A 265 15.00 -0.05 3.56
N MET A 266 16.26 -0.48 3.56
CA MET A 266 16.62 -1.91 3.55
C MET A 266 15.98 -2.66 4.70
N LEU A 267 15.94 -2.05 5.90
CA LEU A 267 15.30 -2.64 7.07
C LEU A 267 13.79 -2.88 6.85
N THR A 268 13.10 -1.95 6.17
CA THR A 268 11.69 -2.11 5.82
C THR A 268 11.50 -3.23 4.78
N PHE A 269 12.39 -3.34 3.80
CA PHE A 269 12.36 -4.46 2.85
C PHE A 269 12.54 -5.79 3.57
N GLU A 270 13.53 -5.90 4.45
CA GLU A 270 13.79 -7.13 5.22
C GLU A 270 12.62 -7.49 6.13
N GLY A 271 12.06 -6.52 6.86
CA GLY A 271 10.90 -6.72 7.73
C GLY A 271 9.59 -7.07 6.99
N GLN A 272 9.55 -6.85 5.67
CA GLN A 272 8.40 -7.15 4.82
C GLN A 272 8.70 -8.25 3.77
N SER A 273 9.76 -9.01 3.96
CA SER A 273 10.17 -10.13 3.12
C SER A 273 9.70 -11.46 3.71
N ALA A 274 9.58 -12.46 2.87
CA ALA A 274 9.32 -13.83 3.30
C ALA A 274 10.59 -14.51 3.83
N ASP A 275 10.41 -15.45 4.74
CA ASP A 275 11.44 -16.39 5.18
C ASP A 275 11.36 -17.69 4.35
N LEU A 276 12.45 -18.41 4.16
CA LEU A 276 12.42 -19.71 3.47
C LEU A 276 11.50 -20.70 4.17
N ALA A 277 11.43 -20.67 5.50
CA ALA A 277 10.52 -21.50 6.28
C ALA A 277 9.04 -21.10 6.09
N SER A 278 8.74 -19.97 5.46
CA SER A 278 7.37 -19.53 5.15
C SER A 278 6.60 -20.54 4.27
N LEU A 279 7.31 -21.34 3.45
CA LEU A 279 6.69 -22.45 2.70
C LEU A 279 6.07 -23.53 3.60
N LEU A 280 6.51 -23.62 4.84
CA LEU A 280 6.01 -24.53 5.86
C LEU A 280 5.15 -23.85 6.91
N HIS A 281 4.93 -22.54 6.79
CA HIS A 281 4.17 -21.77 7.77
C HIS A 281 2.78 -21.40 7.23
N HIS A 282 1.77 -21.64 8.06
CA HIS A 282 0.37 -21.35 7.78
C HIS A 282 -0.07 -20.07 8.52
N SER A 283 -0.65 -19.09 7.82
CA SER A 283 -1.00 -17.77 8.37
C SER A 283 -2.22 -17.74 9.31
N GLY A 284 -2.78 -18.89 9.65
CA GLY A 284 -3.79 -18.98 10.70
C GLY A 284 -5.25 -18.98 10.26
N PHE A 285 -5.57 -18.96 8.95
CA PHE A 285 -6.96 -19.06 8.49
C PHE A 285 -7.56 -20.46 8.62
N SER A 286 -6.76 -21.51 8.59
CA SER A 286 -7.19 -22.87 8.96
C SER A 286 -6.76 -23.16 10.40
N VAL A 287 -7.74 -23.28 11.30
CA VAL A 287 -7.48 -23.54 12.74
C VAL A 287 -6.69 -24.83 12.96
N PRO A 288 -7.09 -25.96 12.34
CA PRO A 288 -6.39 -27.21 12.59
C PRO A 288 -4.93 -27.15 12.14
N LEU A 289 -4.67 -26.52 10.99
CA LEU A 289 -3.33 -26.44 10.43
C LEU A 289 -2.44 -25.48 11.21
N LYS A 290 -2.96 -24.33 11.65
CA LYS A 290 -2.17 -23.40 12.45
C LYS A 290 -1.58 -24.06 13.70
N THR A 291 -2.40 -24.76 14.47
CA THR A 291 -1.95 -25.42 15.69
C THR A 291 -0.84 -26.45 15.43
N VAL A 292 -0.97 -27.22 14.33
CA VAL A 292 0.05 -28.18 13.93
C VAL A 292 1.35 -27.47 13.52
N PHE A 293 1.27 -26.44 12.71
CA PHE A 293 2.46 -25.74 12.21
C PHE A 293 3.15 -24.90 13.27
N ASP A 294 2.41 -24.26 14.19
CA ASP A 294 3.00 -23.55 15.33
C ASP A 294 3.80 -24.50 16.23
N GLY A 295 3.32 -25.76 16.36
CA GLY A 295 4.06 -26.80 17.09
C GLY A 295 5.30 -27.32 16.34
N LEU A 296 5.26 -27.33 14.99
CA LEU A 296 6.37 -27.81 14.16
C LEU A 296 7.49 -26.76 13.98
N LEU A 297 7.15 -25.48 14.05
CA LEU A 297 8.06 -24.37 13.80
C LEU A 297 8.06 -23.35 14.97
N PRO A 298 8.44 -23.76 16.17
CA PRO A 298 8.35 -22.89 17.37
C PRO A 298 9.25 -21.65 17.31
N GLY A 299 10.24 -21.63 16.41
CA GLY A 299 11.15 -20.48 16.20
C GLY A 299 10.77 -19.60 15.02
N PHE A 300 9.59 -19.78 14.42
CA PHE A 300 9.20 -18.96 13.28
C PHE A 300 8.91 -17.51 13.73
N PRO A 301 9.47 -16.50 13.03
CA PRO A 301 9.33 -15.11 13.45
C PRO A 301 7.85 -14.70 13.49
N PRO A 302 7.36 -14.11 14.59
CA PRO A 302 5.98 -13.67 14.71
C PRO A 302 5.68 -12.58 13.66
N GLY A 303 4.52 -12.68 13.01
CA GLY A 303 4.09 -11.73 11.97
C GLY A 303 4.69 -11.96 10.58
N SER A 304 5.57 -12.94 10.42
CA SER A 304 6.05 -13.32 9.08
C SER A 304 4.93 -13.95 8.25
N PRO A 305 4.82 -13.59 6.96
CA PRO A 305 3.79 -14.13 6.10
C PRO A 305 4.01 -15.61 5.81
N GLY A 306 2.93 -16.40 5.78
CA GLY A 306 2.98 -17.78 5.37
C GLY A 306 2.85 -17.94 3.86
N PHE A 307 3.61 -18.87 3.30
CA PHE A 307 3.58 -19.25 1.89
C PHE A 307 3.20 -20.72 1.70
N PHE A 308 2.57 -21.30 2.70
CA PHE A 308 2.17 -22.72 2.64
C PHE A 308 1.18 -22.94 1.49
N PRO A 309 1.46 -23.86 0.55
CA PRO A 309 0.64 -24.05 -0.64
C PRO A 309 -0.72 -24.71 -0.36
N GLY A 310 -0.94 -25.26 0.84
CA GLY A 310 -2.12 -26.03 1.24
C GLY A 310 -1.91 -27.53 1.17
N LEU A 311 -2.58 -28.28 2.07
CA LEU A 311 -2.54 -29.74 2.08
C LEU A 311 -3.13 -30.34 0.80
N PHE A 312 -4.19 -29.72 0.29
CA PHE A 312 -4.81 -30.12 -0.98
C PHE A 312 -3.82 -30.00 -2.15
N ALA A 313 -3.09 -28.89 -2.24
CA ALA A 313 -2.10 -28.69 -3.28
C ALA A 313 -0.95 -29.71 -3.19
N LEU A 314 -0.48 -30.01 -1.97
CA LEU A 314 0.55 -31.01 -1.75
C LEU A 314 0.06 -32.42 -2.10
N ALA A 315 -1.18 -32.77 -1.73
CA ALA A 315 -1.78 -34.07 -2.04
C ALA A 315 -1.96 -34.26 -3.56
N VAL A 316 -2.45 -33.24 -4.26
CA VAL A 316 -2.60 -33.26 -5.73
C VAL A 316 -1.24 -33.38 -6.41
N GLY A 317 -0.24 -32.63 -5.93
CA GLY A 317 1.14 -32.67 -6.44
C GLY A 317 1.76 -34.06 -6.22
N GLY A 318 1.61 -34.62 -5.02
CA GLY A 318 2.05 -35.98 -4.70
C GLY A 318 1.35 -37.06 -5.58
N LEU A 319 0.04 -36.96 -5.71
CA LEU A 319 -0.73 -37.83 -6.58
C LEU A 319 -0.26 -37.75 -8.05
N TRP A 320 -0.03 -36.53 -8.54
CA TRP A 320 0.50 -36.32 -9.88
C TRP A 320 1.91 -36.93 -10.06
N LEU A 321 2.75 -36.86 -9.03
CA LEU A 321 4.09 -37.49 -9.06
C LEU A 321 3.99 -39.06 -9.08
N LEU A 322 2.95 -39.62 -8.52
CA LEU A 322 2.72 -41.08 -8.52
C LEU A 322 2.12 -41.60 -9.84
N LEU A 323 1.59 -40.71 -10.71
CA LEU A 323 1.10 -41.14 -12.02
C LEU A 323 2.23 -41.74 -12.85
N PRO A 324 1.97 -42.84 -13.58
CA PRO A 324 2.95 -43.44 -14.48
C PRO A 324 3.53 -42.40 -15.46
N ARG A 325 4.82 -42.47 -15.72
CA ARG A 325 5.52 -41.54 -16.62
C ARG A 325 4.90 -41.44 -18.00
N VAL A 326 4.27 -42.50 -18.48
CA VAL A 326 3.51 -42.57 -19.75
C VAL A 326 2.36 -41.55 -19.79
N HIS A 327 1.77 -41.26 -18.64
CA HIS A 327 0.66 -40.33 -18.51
C HIS A 327 1.09 -38.91 -18.12
N ARG A 328 2.39 -38.71 -17.81
CA ARG A 328 2.95 -37.39 -17.59
C ARG A 328 3.37 -36.84 -18.95
N PRO A 329 2.88 -35.69 -19.38
CA PRO A 329 3.40 -35.03 -20.56
C PRO A 329 4.81 -34.47 -20.25
N VAL A 330 5.80 -35.35 -20.09
CA VAL A 330 7.17 -35.01 -19.74
C VAL A 330 8.02 -34.94 -21.00
N SER A 331 7.77 -33.97 -21.86
CA SER A 331 8.83 -33.44 -22.71
C SER A 331 9.53 -32.30 -21.95
N LEU A 332 10.84 -32.19 -21.99
CA LEU A 332 11.60 -31.06 -21.41
C LEU A 332 11.31 -29.74 -22.13
N ARG A 333 10.59 -29.76 -23.23
CA ARG A 333 10.17 -28.59 -24.00
C ARG A 333 8.71 -28.29 -23.69
N LEU A 334 8.39 -26.98 -23.54
CA LEU A 334 7.02 -26.51 -23.47
C LEU A 334 6.28 -27.02 -24.70
N ASP A 335 5.03 -27.48 -24.52
CA ASP A 335 4.17 -27.81 -25.67
C ASP A 335 3.98 -26.55 -26.52
N PRO A 336 4.55 -26.51 -27.73
CA PRO A 336 4.44 -25.31 -28.55
C PRO A 336 3.00 -25.04 -28.98
N ALA A 337 2.10 -26.04 -28.98
CA ALA A 337 0.70 -25.84 -29.34
C ALA A 337 -0.08 -25.13 -28.22
N CYS A 338 0.14 -25.51 -26.96
CA CYS A 338 -0.58 -24.99 -25.81
C CYS A 338 0.37 -24.75 -24.61
N PRO A 339 1.35 -23.82 -24.71
CA PRO A 339 2.35 -23.64 -23.65
C PRO A 339 1.74 -23.23 -22.31
N GLU A 340 0.58 -22.56 -22.31
CA GLU A 340 -0.16 -22.17 -21.12
C GLU A 340 -0.73 -23.34 -20.31
N THR A 341 -0.85 -24.54 -20.91
CA THR A 341 -1.30 -25.76 -20.21
C THR A 341 -0.11 -26.59 -19.69
N ASP A 342 1.12 -26.10 -19.86
CA ASP A 342 2.30 -26.77 -19.35
C ASP A 342 2.51 -26.42 -17.87
N ILE A 343 2.46 -27.43 -17.01
CA ILE A 343 2.64 -27.26 -15.56
C ILE A 343 3.99 -26.65 -15.19
N ARG A 344 5.03 -26.84 -16.03
CA ARG A 344 6.38 -26.31 -15.78
C ARG A 344 6.42 -24.79 -15.88
N LEU A 345 5.63 -24.19 -16.77
CA LEU A 345 5.50 -22.74 -16.85
C LEU A 345 5.02 -22.17 -15.51
N TRP A 346 3.98 -22.77 -14.97
CA TRP A 346 3.40 -22.34 -13.71
C TRP A 346 4.27 -22.67 -12.51
N GLY A 347 4.97 -23.82 -12.53
CA GLY A 347 5.98 -24.17 -11.53
C GLY A 347 7.15 -23.20 -11.52
N ALA A 348 7.67 -22.82 -12.69
CA ALA A 348 8.71 -21.80 -12.80
C ALA A 348 8.22 -20.42 -12.30
N LEU A 349 6.97 -20.07 -12.60
CA LEU A 349 6.37 -18.84 -12.10
C LEU A 349 6.22 -18.85 -10.57
N ALA A 350 5.78 -19.98 -9.99
CA ALA A 350 5.71 -20.15 -8.53
C ALA A 350 7.09 -19.95 -7.88
N THR A 351 8.12 -20.58 -8.45
CA THR A 351 9.50 -20.41 -7.98
C THR A 351 9.96 -18.95 -8.09
N ALA A 352 9.74 -18.29 -9.23
CA ALA A 352 10.15 -16.91 -9.44
C ALA A 352 9.45 -15.95 -8.47
N THR A 353 8.14 -16.09 -8.28
CA THR A 353 7.36 -15.22 -7.38
C THR A 353 7.75 -15.44 -5.91
N PHE A 354 8.04 -16.67 -5.51
CA PHE A 354 8.56 -16.97 -4.18
C PHE A 354 9.96 -16.35 -3.98
N LEU A 355 10.86 -16.50 -4.95
CA LEU A 355 12.19 -15.88 -4.90
C LEU A 355 12.11 -14.35 -4.77
N PHE A 356 11.17 -13.69 -5.46
CA PHE A 356 10.96 -12.26 -5.30
C PHE A 356 10.45 -11.90 -3.91
N ALA A 357 9.64 -12.75 -3.29
CA ALA A 357 9.13 -12.54 -1.94
C ALA A 357 10.22 -12.63 -0.86
N LEU A 358 11.30 -13.40 -1.10
CA LEU A 358 12.42 -13.54 -0.14
C LEU A 358 13.20 -12.25 0.10
N GLY A 359 12.99 -11.21 -0.73
CA GLY A 359 13.54 -9.89 -0.50
C GLY A 359 15.03 -9.74 -0.80
N PRO A 360 15.66 -8.68 -0.26
CA PRO A 360 17.07 -8.38 -0.51
C PRO A 360 18.04 -9.27 0.27
N THR A 361 17.57 -9.87 1.37
CA THR A 361 18.32 -10.86 2.16
C THR A 361 17.41 -12.07 2.39
N ILE A 362 17.89 -13.26 2.02
CA ILE A 362 17.18 -14.51 2.26
C ILE A 362 17.39 -14.91 3.72
N HIS A 363 16.28 -15.13 4.43
CA HIS A 363 16.27 -15.57 5.83
C HIS A 363 15.79 -17.02 5.96
N LEU A 364 16.29 -17.71 6.96
CA LEU A 364 15.79 -19.01 7.42
C LEU A 364 15.56 -18.95 8.93
N LEU A 365 14.32 -19.10 9.36
CA LEU A 365 13.90 -18.96 10.77
C LEU A 365 14.40 -17.63 11.39
N GLY A 366 14.27 -16.54 10.63
CA GLY A 366 14.69 -15.20 11.05
C GLY A 366 16.19 -14.93 10.98
N ARG A 367 17.03 -15.90 10.64
CA ARG A 367 18.48 -15.72 10.50
C ARG A 367 18.85 -15.40 9.05
N PRO A 368 19.65 -14.37 8.80
CA PRO A 368 20.12 -14.06 7.46
C PRO A 368 21.03 -15.18 6.94
N LEU A 369 20.76 -15.65 5.72
CA LEU A 369 21.49 -16.76 5.11
C LEU A 369 22.40 -16.28 3.96
N LEU A 370 21.84 -15.56 2.98
CA LEU A 370 22.54 -15.08 1.79
C LEU A 370 21.82 -13.89 1.16
N PRO A 371 22.50 -13.12 0.28
CA PRO A 371 21.84 -12.06 -0.48
C PRO A 371 20.71 -12.59 -1.35
N GLY A 372 19.55 -11.94 -1.29
CA GLY A 372 18.37 -12.29 -2.06
C GLY A 372 18.31 -11.57 -3.41
N PRO A 373 17.49 -12.09 -4.35
CA PRO A 373 17.42 -11.56 -5.72
C PRO A 373 16.84 -10.13 -5.76
N TRP A 374 16.02 -9.75 -4.79
CA TRP A 374 15.44 -8.40 -4.73
C TRP A 374 16.50 -7.31 -4.56
N ARG A 375 17.68 -7.64 -4.04
CA ARG A 375 18.80 -6.69 -3.91
C ARG A 375 19.17 -6.03 -5.24
N LEU A 376 19.01 -6.74 -6.35
CA LEU A 376 19.26 -6.19 -7.69
C LEU A 376 18.24 -5.10 -8.08
N PHE A 377 17.04 -5.18 -7.54
CA PHE A 377 15.93 -4.27 -7.86
C PHE A 377 15.88 -3.04 -6.95
N THR A 378 16.56 -3.04 -5.81
CA THR A 378 16.56 -1.89 -4.87
C THR A 378 17.14 -0.61 -5.48
N HIS A 379 17.96 -0.74 -6.54
CA HIS A 379 18.54 0.40 -7.26
C HIS A 379 17.64 0.91 -8.41
N VAL A 380 16.58 0.19 -8.76
CA VAL A 380 15.65 0.61 -9.81
C VAL A 380 14.56 1.47 -9.21
N PRO A 381 14.35 2.73 -9.67
CA PRO A 381 13.50 3.71 -8.99
C PRO A 381 12.10 3.22 -8.62
N VAL A 382 11.42 2.50 -9.52
CA VAL A 382 10.06 1.97 -9.28
C VAL A 382 10.08 0.87 -8.20
N PHE A 383 11.09 0.02 -8.22
CA PHE A 383 11.21 -1.10 -7.28
C PHE A 383 11.77 -0.66 -5.91
N SER A 384 12.58 0.40 -5.88
CA SER A 384 13.13 0.96 -4.63
C SER A 384 12.07 1.59 -3.73
N SER A 385 10.91 1.95 -4.28
CA SER A 385 9.77 2.47 -3.53
C SER A 385 8.68 1.44 -3.24
N MET A 386 8.84 0.18 -3.70
CA MET A 386 7.85 -0.87 -3.58
C MET A 386 7.88 -1.51 -2.19
N ARG A 387 6.79 -1.43 -1.46
CA ARG A 387 6.64 -2.01 -0.12
C ARG A 387 5.90 -3.34 -0.17
N GLY A 388 6.05 -4.13 0.91
CA GLY A 388 5.27 -5.36 1.10
C GLY A 388 5.66 -6.45 0.13
N LEU A 389 6.94 -6.85 0.10
CA LEU A 389 7.43 -7.93 -0.76
C LEU A 389 6.72 -9.25 -0.50
N PHE A 390 6.23 -9.47 0.72
CA PHE A 390 5.38 -10.62 1.02
C PHE A 390 4.11 -10.71 0.14
N ARG A 391 3.65 -9.62 -0.46
CA ARG A 391 2.48 -9.61 -1.36
C ARG A 391 2.69 -10.43 -2.65
N TRP A 392 3.93 -10.86 -2.93
CA TRP A 392 4.19 -11.87 -3.96
C TRP A 392 3.54 -13.22 -3.68
N ASP A 393 3.09 -13.47 -2.43
CA ASP A 393 2.36 -14.67 -2.02
C ASP A 393 1.07 -14.89 -2.82
N GLN A 394 0.38 -13.83 -3.27
CA GLN A 394 -0.80 -13.96 -4.13
C GLN A 394 -0.46 -14.57 -5.49
N TRP A 395 0.68 -14.14 -6.06
CA TRP A 395 1.11 -14.61 -7.38
C TRP A 395 1.74 -15.99 -7.29
N PHE A 396 2.41 -16.29 -6.19
CA PHE A 396 2.81 -17.64 -5.84
C PHE A 396 1.57 -18.55 -5.73
N SER A 397 0.56 -18.15 -4.99
CA SER A 397 -0.70 -18.90 -4.82
C SER A 397 -1.43 -19.09 -6.16
N LEU A 398 -1.45 -18.08 -7.05
CA LEU A 398 -2.00 -18.21 -8.40
C LEU A 398 -1.27 -19.29 -9.20
N ALA A 399 0.05 -19.26 -9.19
CA ALA A 399 0.88 -20.19 -9.94
C ALA A 399 0.75 -21.62 -9.42
N VAL A 400 0.78 -21.81 -8.09
CA VAL A 400 0.54 -23.12 -7.45
C VAL A 400 -0.85 -23.64 -7.77
N THR A 401 -1.87 -22.78 -7.68
CA THR A 401 -3.25 -23.16 -8.03
C THR A 401 -3.37 -23.60 -9.49
N ALA A 402 -2.68 -22.92 -10.41
CA ALA A 402 -2.65 -23.34 -11.82
C ALA A 402 -2.01 -24.72 -11.99
N CYS A 403 -0.92 -25.00 -11.26
CA CYS A 403 -0.34 -26.35 -11.23
C CYS A 403 -1.33 -27.39 -10.72
N VAL A 404 -2.05 -27.08 -9.64
CA VAL A 404 -3.09 -27.94 -9.06
C VAL A 404 -4.21 -28.21 -10.07
N VAL A 405 -4.73 -27.19 -10.71
CA VAL A 405 -5.82 -27.29 -11.71
C VAL A 405 -5.41 -28.18 -12.88
N LEU A 406 -4.20 -27.98 -13.41
CA LEU A 406 -3.68 -28.78 -14.52
C LEU A 406 -3.46 -30.25 -14.10
N SER A 407 -2.93 -30.48 -12.89
CA SER A 407 -2.75 -31.80 -12.32
C SER A 407 -4.09 -32.52 -12.11
N LEU A 408 -5.10 -31.82 -11.57
CA LEU A 408 -6.45 -32.36 -11.40
C LEU A 408 -7.11 -32.72 -12.72
N ALA A 409 -6.96 -31.85 -13.75
CA ALA A 409 -7.50 -32.12 -15.08
C ALA A 409 -6.84 -33.34 -15.73
N ALA A 410 -5.54 -33.53 -15.51
CA ALA A 410 -4.82 -34.72 -15.99
C ALA A 410 -5.27 -35.99 -15.22
N THR A 411 -5.31 -35.92 -13.88
CA THR A 411 -5.73 -37.00 -12.99
C THR A 411 -7.18 -37.43 -13.26
N ALA A 412 -8.10 -36.45 -13.43
CA ALA A 412 -9.49 -36.74 -13.74
C ALA A 412 -9.67 -37.51 -15.05
N ARG A 413 -8.82 -37.26 -16.06
CA ARG A 413 -8.82 -38.03 -17.32
C ARG A 413 -8.34 -39.47 -17.13
N HIS A 414 -7.35 -39.69 -16.25
CA HIS A 414 -6.78 -41.01 -16.00
C HIS A 414 -7.72 -41.92 -15.19
N PHE A 415 -8.39 -41.38 -14.17
CA PHE A 415 -9.21 -42.14 -13.24
C PHE A 415 -10.69 -42.26 -13.62
N ARG A 416 -11.08 -41.95 -14.85
CA ARG A 416 -12.50 -41.91 -15.28
C ARG A 416 -13.31 -43.16 -14.99
N SER A 417 -12.68 -44.34 -14.82
CA SER A 417 -13.34 -45.63 -14.76
C SER A 417 -12.97 -46.54 -13.58
N SER A 418 -12.16 -46.08 -12.62
CA SER A 418 -11.69 -46.93 -11.54
C SER A 418 -12.45 -46.75 -10.21
N PRO A 419 -12.88 -47.83 -9.50
CA PRO A 419 -13.53 -47.71 -8.19
C PRO A 419 -12.74 -46.93 -7.13
N PRO A 420 -11.39 -47.06 -7.03
CA PRO A 420 -10.61 -46.31 -6.06
C PRO A 420 -10.62 -44.78 -6.33
N ALA A 421 -10.99 -44.34 -7.53
CA ALA A 421 -11.10 -42.91 -7.84
C ALA A 421 -12.10 -42.15 -6.94
N ARG A 422 -13.16 -42.82 -6.49
CA ARG A 422 -14.14 -42.19 -5.58
C ARG A 422 -13.54 -41.85 -4.24
N VAL A 423 -12.77 -42.81 -3.67
CA VAL A 423 -12.08 -42.60 -2.38
C VAL A 423 -11.08 -41.43 -2.47
N VAL A 424 -10.28 -41.42 -3.54
CA VAL A 424 -9.32 -40.33 -3.79
C VAL A 424 -10.02 -39.00 -3.91
N VAL A 425 -11.14 -38.91 -4.65
CA VAL A 425 -11.91 -37.66 -4.80
C VAL A 425 -12.50 -37.21 -3.48
N CYS A 426 -13.08 -38.16 -2.67
CA CYS A 426 -13.59 -37.80 -1.35
C CYS A 426 -12.48 -37.29 -0.42
N ALA A 427 -11.31 -37.94 -0.42
CA ALA A 427 -10.15 -37.47 0.35
C ALA A 427 -9.67 -36.09 -0.09
N LEU A 428 -9.59 -35.84 -1.40
CA LEU A 428 -9.24 -34.53 -1.94
C LEU A 428 -10.27 -33.44 -1.56
N ILE A 429 -11.57 -33.76 -1.61
CA ILE A 429 -12.63 -32.82 -1.17
C ILE A 429 -12.48 -32.51 0.33
N ALA A 430 -12.18 -33.52 1.15
CA ALA A 430 -11.95 -33.31 2.58
C ALA A 430 -10.73 -32.43 2.84
N LEU A 431 -9.61 -32.65 2.15
CA LEU A 431 -8.42 -31.79 2.24
C LEU A 431 -8.70 -30.39 1.76
N LEU A 432 -9.43 -30.22 0.66
CA LEU A 432 -9.87 -28.91 0.17
C LEU A 432 -10.73 -28.20 1.22
N ALA A 433 -11.68 -28.91 1.83
CA ALA A 433 -12.52 -28.34 2.88
C ALA A 433 -11.69 -27.90 4.08
N ILE A 434 -10.65 -28.66 4.47
CA ILE A 434 -9.73 -28.28 5.54
C ILE A 434 -8.94 -27.02 5.18
N ASP A 435 -8.38 -26.95 3.96
CA ASP A 435 -7.56 -25.82 3.50
C ASP A 435 -8.36 -24.51 3.37
N VAL A 436 -9.59 -24.61 2.87
CA VAL A 436 -10.46 -23.46 2.64
C VAL A 436 -11.53 -23.27 3.71
N TRP A 437 -11.44 -23.98 4.85
CA TRP A 437 -12.42 -23.88 5.93
C TRP A 437 -12.58 -22.44 6.39
N PRO A 438 -13.78 -21.85 6.20
CA PRO A 438 -13.96 -20.44 6.45
C PRO A 438 -13.85 -20.13 7.94
N ARG A 439 -12.90 -19.28 8.30
CA ARG A 439 -13.01 -18.51 9.53
C ARG A 439 -13.58 -17.14 9.17
N PRO A 440 -14.52 -16.65 9.97
CA PRO A 440 -14.91 -15.26 9.82
C PRO A 440 -13.68 -14.35 9.89
N ILE A 441 -13.61 -13.42 8.97
CA ILE A 441 -12.58 -12.37 8.98
C ILE A 441 -12.83 -11.53 10.22
N VAL A 442 -11.76 -11.16 10.94
CA VAL A 442 -11.88 -10.26 12.07
C VAL A 442 -12.40 -8.91 11.59
N THR A 443 -13.42 -8.43 12.27
CA THR A 443 -14.08 -7.18 11.97
C THR A 443 -13.90 -6.19 13.11
N SER A 444 -13.95 -4.91 12.81
CA SER A 444 -13.99 -3.84 13.81
C SER A 444 -15.02 -2.79 13.42
N ALA A 445 -15.57 -2.14 14.43
CA ALA A 445 -16.39 -0.98 14.21
C ALA A 445 -15.51 0.19 13.73
N LEU A 446 -15.98 0.88 12.69
CA LEU A 446 -15.37 2.15 12.31
C LEU A 446 -15.67 3.20 13.40
N PRO A 447 -14.73 4.11 13.69
CA PRO A 447 -15.02 5.28 14.51
C PRO A 447 -16.22 6.05 13.94
N GLY A 448 -17.14 6.39 14.82
CA GLY A 448 -18.25 7.28 14.49
C GLY A 448 -17.80 8.74 14.42
N PRO A 449 -18.75 9.67 14.34
CA PRO A 449 -18.46 11.10 14.42
C PRO A 449 -17.74 11.45 15.73
N SER A 450 -16.84 12.43 15.66
CA SER A 450 -16.17 12.97 16.84
C SER A 450 -17.21 13.43 17.89
N PRO A 451 -16.97 13.24 19.19
CA PRO A 451 -17.81 13.84 20.23
C PRO A 451 -17.99 15.35 20.06
N PHE A 452 -17.05 16.01 19.38
CA PHE A 452 -17.06 17.47 19.12
C PHE A 452 -17.54 17.82 17.70
N GLN A 453 -18.28 16.93 17.06
CA GLN A 453 -18.71 17.07 15.67
C GLN A 453 -19.36 18.43 15.38
N ASP A 454 -20.28 18.86 16.24
CA ASP A 454 -20.99 20.13 16.18
C ASP A 454 -20.03 21.33 16.21
N VAL A 455 -19.08 21.32 17.13
CA VAL A 455 -18.08 22.39 17.30
C VAL A 455 -17.13 22.41 16.10
N LEU A 456 -16.65 21.24 15.68
CA LEU A 456 -15.72 21.12 14.57
C LEU A 456 -16.34 21.55 13.24
N GLN A 457 -17.64 21.25 13.02
CA GLN A 457 -18.36 21.70 11.82
C GLN A 457 -18.60 23.22 11.80
N ALA A 458 -18.59 23.88 12.96
CA ALA A 458 -18.73 25.34 13.04
C ALA A 458 -17.41 26.08 12.74
N LEU A 459 -16.26 25.41 12.72
CA LEU A 459 -14.99 26.03 12.35
C LEU A 459 -14.95 26.35 10.84
N ASP A 460 -14.05 27.22 10.43
CA ASP A 460 -13.80 27.50 9.03
C ASP A 460 -13.47 26.22 8.24
N ARG A 461 -13.84 26.20 6.96
CA ARG A 461 -13.62 25.03 6.09
C ARG A 461 -12.14 24.61 6.02
N ASP A 462 -11.23 25.57 6.07
CA ASP A 462 -9.79 25.35 5.99
C ASP A 462 -9.11 25.19 7.35
N ALA A 463 -9.91 25.21 8.43
CA ALA A 463 -9.42 24.97 9.79
C ALA A 463 -8.71 23.61 9.87
N ILE A 464 -7.58 23.58 10.56
CA ILE A 464 -6.79 22.39 10.78
C ILE A 464 -7.07 21.87 12.18
N VAL A 465 -7.49 20.61 12.27
CA VAL A 465 -7.71 19.87 13.51
C VAL A 465 -6.52 18.96 13.73
N ALA A 466 -5.89 19.05 14.89
CA ALA A 466 -4.86 18.11 15.32
C ALA A 466 -5.43 17.18 16.39
N VAL A 467 -5.00 15.92 16.41
CA VAL A 467 -5.35 14.96 17.47
C VAL A 467 -4.08 14.59 18.24
N TYR A 468 -4.16 14.64 19.56
CA TYR A 468 -3.08 14.26 20.47
C TYR A 468 -3.49 13.05 21.33
N PRO A 469 -2.63 12.06 21.55
CA PRO A 469 -1.24 11.95 21.09
C PRO A 469 -1.14 11.70 19.58
N PHE A 470 0.00 12.06 18.96
CA PHE A 470 0.26 11.76 17.57
C PHE A 470 0.81 10.33 17.46
N GLU A 471 -0.09 9.40 17.29
CA GLU A 471 0.24 7.98 17.15
C GLU A 471 -0.67 7.33 16.10
N ARG A 472 -0.39 6.09 15.75
CA ARG A 472 -1.11 5.39 14.69
C ARG A 472 -2.61 5.30 14.97
N ALA A 473 -3.01 4.81 16.13
CA ALA A 473 -4.42 4.57 16.45
C ALA A 473 -5.25 5.85 16.46
N THR A 474 -4.73 6.93 17.05
CA THR A 474 -5.41 8.24 17.08
C THR A 474 -5.44 8.89 15.69
N SER A 475 -4.40 8.70 14.89
CA SER A 475 -4.37 9.21 13.50
C SER A 475 -5.37 8.48 12.61
N GLU A 476 -5.48 7.15 12.72
CA GLU A 476 -6.48 6.35 12.00
C GLU A 476 -7.90 6.77 12.36
N ARG A 477 -8.18 7.01 13.64
CA ARG A 477 -9.46 7.54 14.12
C ARG A 477 -9.73 8.94 13.56
N ALA A 478 -8.77 9.85 13.66
CA ALA A 478 -8.90 11.21 13.18
C ALA A 478 -9.26 11.28 11.68
N TRP A 479 -8.78 10.35 10.90
CA TRP A 479 -9.10 10.28 9.48
C TRP A 479 -10.51 9.85 9.19
N VAL A 480 -11.05 8.92 9.95
CA VAL A 480 -12.45 8.52 9.83
C VAL A 480 -13.36 9.62 10.34
N GLU A 481 -13.06 10.22 11.51
CA GLU A 481 -13.79 11.36 12.06
C GLU A 481 -13.79 12.57 11.09
N GLN A 482 -12.71 12.74 10.31
CA GLN A 482 -12.60 13.77 9.27
C GLN A 482 -13.74 13.70 8.25
N LEU A 483 -14.21 12.51 7.89
CA LEU A 483 -15.30 12.33 6.94
C LEU A 483 -16.61 13.00 7.41
N PHE A 484 -16.80 13.07 8.71
CA PHE A 484 -18.01 13.64 9.32
C PHE A 484 -17.92 15.15 9.51
N HIS A 485 -16.81 15.67 10.06
CA HIS A 485 -16.67 17.11 10.29
C HIS A 485 -16.15 17.90 9.08
N GLY A 486 -15.49 17.23 8.11
CA GLY A 486 -15.05 17.84 6.86
C GLY A 486 -13.89 18.84 6.97
N ARG A 487 -13.28 19.01 8.15
CA ARG A 487 -12.13 19.92 8.35
C ARG A 487 -10.83 19.24 7.98
N ARG A 488 -9.78 20.00 7.75
CA ARG A 488 -8.45 19.47 7.49
C ARG A 488 -7.89 18.85 8.76
N VAL A 489 -7.13 17.78 8.65
CA VAL A 489 -6.53 17.08 9.80
C VAL A 489 -5.01 17.13 9.68
N LEU A 490 -4.35 17.53 10.77
CA LEU A 490 -2.89 17.53 10.86
C LEU A 490 -2.34 16.12 10.85
N ASN A 491 -3.00 15.20 11.57
CA ASN A 491 -2.56 13.83 11.71
C ASN A 491 -2.50 13.09 10.38
N GLY A 492 -1.50 12.22 10.27
CA GLY A 492 -1.32 11.42 9.09
C GLY A 492 -0.52 10.15 9.38
N PHE A 493 -1.02 9.02 8.90
CA PHE A 493 -0.32 7.74 8.97
C PHE A 493 -0.64 6.92 7.73
N GLN A 494 0.18 7.03 6.70
CA GLN A 494 -0.01 6.31 5.44
C GLN A 494 1.25 5.54 5.03
N SER A 495 1.18 4.95 3.84
CA SER A 495 2.31 4.20 3.27
C SER A 495 3.59 5.02 3.18
N PHE A 496 3.47 6.32 2.97
CA PHE A 496 4.59 7.26 2.85
C PHE A 496 4.30 8.49 3.73
N PRO A 497 4.57 8.43 5.04
CA PRO A 497 4.45 9.60 5.88
C PRO A 497 5.44 10.67 5.42
N THR A 498 5.01 11.93 5.44
CA THR A 498 5.92 13.04 5.13
C THR A 498 6.95 13.20 6.26
N PRO A 499 8.12 13.83 5.99
CA PRO A 499 9.11 14.09 7.02
C PRO A 499 8.55 14.81 8.25
N VAL A 500 7.61 15.77 8.05
CA VAL A 500 6.91 16.46 9.16
C VAL A 500 6.18 15.48 10.06
N HIS A 501 5.50 14.51 9.49
CA HIS A 501 4.70 13.54 10.26
C HIS A 501 5.56 12.52 10.99
N PHE A 502 6.69 12.11 10.42
CA PHE A 502 7.70 11.34 11.13
C PHE A 502 8.24 12.09 12.34
N TRP A 503 8.54 13.36 12.14
CA TRP A 503 9.01 14.20 13.23
C TRP A 503 7.94 14.40 14.31
N LEU A 504 6.68 14.66 13.93
CA LEU A 504 5.57 14.80 14.86
C LEU A 504 5.34 13.54 15.70
N ASP A 505 5.44 12.37 15.10
CA ASP A 505 5.36 11.09 15.79
C ASP A 505 6.47 10.97 16.84
N ALA A 506 7.71 11.22 16.44
CA ALA A 506 8.85 11.19 17.36
C ALA A 506 8.75 12.23 18.49
N VAL A 507 8.27 13.44 18.18
CA VAL A 507 8.11 14.53 19.15
C VAL A 507 7.00 14.20 20.15
N SER A 508 5.85 13.71 19.69
CA SER A 508 4.70 13.37 20.53
C SER A 508 5.06 12.32 21.61
N HIS A 509 5.96 11.40 21.27
CA HIS A 509 6.41 10.36 22.21
C HIS A 509 7.51 10.81 23.17
N ARG A 510 8.35 11.75 22.77
CA ARG A 510 9.59 12.09 23.52
C ARG A 510 9.53 13.41 24.27
N ARG A 511 8.69 14.36 23.81
CA ARG A 511 8.61 15.68 24.43
C ARG A 511 7.47 15.79 25.43
N PRO A 512 7.56 16.77 26.36
CA PRO A 512 6.44 17.12 27.21
C PRO A 512 5.19 17.46 26.39
N PRO A 513 3.98 17.11 26.86
CA PRO A 513 2.73 17.43 26.18
C PRO A 513 2.58 18.92 25.82
N SER A 514 2.99 19.82 26.73
CA SER A 514 2.95 21.27 26.52
C SER A 514 3.74 21.72 25.29
N GLU A 515 4.91 21.14 25.06
CA GLU A 515 5.72 21.45 23.87
C GLU A 515 5.07 20.90 22.60
N THR A 516 4.53 19.69 22.66
CA THR A 516 3.87 19.05 21.51
C THR A 516 2.62 19.82 21.09
N LEU A 517 1.77 20.21 22.05
CA LEU A 517 0.56 21.00 21.77
C LEU A 517 0.94 22.37 21.17
N ALA A 518 2.04 22.95 21.62
CA ALA A 518 2.56 24.17 21.04
C ALA A 518 2.99 24.02 19.58
N ILE A 519 3.67 22.93 19.27
CA ILE A 519 4.09 22.63 17.88
C ILE A 519 2.86 22.46 16.97
N TYR A 520 1.81 21.81 17.44
CA TYR A 520 0.56 21.71 16.64
C TYR A 520 -0.04 23.08 16.33
N ARG A 521 -0.05 23.99 17.33
CA ARG A 521 -0.46 25.38 17.13
C ARG A 521 0.39 26.08 16.08
N GLU A 522 1.71 25.91 16.15
CA GLU A 522 2.64 26.51 15.19
C GLU A 522 2.47 25.95 13.77
N LEU A 523 2.07 24.68 13.62
CA LEU A 523 1.72 24.10 12.34
C LEU A 523 0.34 24.54 11.81
N GLY A 524 -0.30 25.47 12.51
CA GLY A 524 -1.55 26.08 12.08
C GLY A 524 -2.80 25.34 12.55
N ALA A 525 -2.70 24.46 13.55
CA ALA A 525 -3.90 23.87 14.13
C ALA A 525 -4.81 24.96 14.70
N SER A 526 -6.07 24.95 14.27
CA SER A 526 -7.15 25.81 14.78
C SER A 526 -7.88 25.12 15.94
N ALA A 527 -7.78 23.81 16.03
CA ALA A 527 -8.28 23.01 17.13
C ALA A 527 -7.36 21.84 17.43
N ILE A 528 -7.22 21.49 18.71
CA ILE A 528 -6.49 20.28 19.14
C ILE A 528 -7.42 19.44 19.97
N ASP A 529 -7.68 18.22 19.49
CA ASP A 529 -8.46 17.19 20.19
C ASP A 529 -7.52 16.31 20.98
N VAL A 530 -7.53 16.47 22.30
CA VAL A 530 -6.69 15.73 23.22
C VAL A 530 -7.45 14.52 23.75
N ASP A 531 -7.01 13.32 23.36
CA ASP A 531 -7.58 12.05 23.82
C ASP A 531 -6.78 11.51 25.01
N LEU A 532 -7.22 11.79 26.20
CA LEU A 532 -6.56 11.34 27.45
C LEU A 532 -6.61 9.81 27.62
N ALA A 533 -7.60 9.13 27.03
CA ALA A 533 -7.67 7.67 27.11
C ALA A 533 -6.51 7.01 26.34
N SER A 534 -6.12 7.59 25.21
CA SER A 534 -4.97 7.15 24.39
C SER A 534 -3.61 7.56 24.94
N VAL A 535 -3.56 8.55 25.88
CA VAL A 535 -2.30 8.95 26.51
C VAL A 535 -1.86 7.89 27.53
N PRO A 536 -0.57 7.45 27.52
CA PRO A 536 -0.04 6.56 28.53
C PRO A 536 -0.32 7.05 29.95
N ALA A 537 -0.71 6.15 30.86
CA ALA A 537 -1.18 6.51 32.22
C ALA A 537 -0.23 7.45 32.96
N LEU A 538 1.09 7.22 32.84
CA LEU A 538 2.14 8.04 33.47
C LEU A 538 2.14 9.49 32.97
N ARG A 539 1.68 9.76 31.74
CA ARG A 539 1.68 11.09 31.13
C ARG A 539 0.32 11.79 31.16
N ARG A 540 -0.75 11.11 31.60
CA ARG A 540 -2.12 11.70 31.59
C ARG A 540 -2.23 12.94 32.45
N ARG A 541 -1.64 12.93 33.64
CA ARG A 541 -1.61 14.09 34.53
C ARG A 541 -0.87 15.25 33.88
N GLU A 542 0.36 15.01 33.41
CA GLU A 542 1.17 16.03 32.71
C GLU A 542 0.43 16.62 31.50
N THR A 543 -0.30 15.78 30.75
CA THR A 543 -1.09 16.24 29.61
C THR A 543 -2.26 17.12 30.05
N ARG A 544 -2.94 16.77 31.14
CA ARG A 544 -4.02 17.59 31.70
C ARG A 544 -3.51 18.93 32.19
N ASP A 545 -2.42 18.91 32.95
CA ASP A 545 -1.77 20.11 33.47
C ASP A 545 -1.32 21.03 32.32
N ALA A 546 -0.83 20.46 31.21
CA ALA A 546 -0.47 21.21 30.01
C ALA A 546 -1.69 21.87 29.34
N CYS A 547 -2.85 21.17 29.28
CA CYS A 547 -4.09 21.75 28.80
C CYS A 547 -4.56 22.90 29.71
N GLU A 548 -4.55 22.71 31.02
CA GLU A 548 -4.94 23.74 32.00
C GLU A 548 -4.02 24.97 31.93
N THR A 549 -2.73 24.78 31.70
CA THR A 549 -1.78 25.88 31.50
C THR A 549 -2.14 26.71 30.26
N LEU A 550 -2.51 26.06 29.16
CA LEU A 550 -2.94 26.77 27.94
C LEU A 550 -4.27 27.53 28.16
N LEU A 551 -5.17 26.96 28.96
CA LEU A 551 -6.45 27.60 29.31
C LEU A 551 -6.28 28.80 30.23
N SER A 552 -5.41 28.69 31.25
CA SER A 552 -5.16 29.78 32.20
C SER A 552 -4.45 30.96 31.54
N ALA A 553 -3.73 30.76 30.43
CA ALA A 553 -3.17 31.85 29.63
C ALA A 553 -4.22 32.70 28.90
N GLY A 554 -5.51 32.33 28.97
CA GLY A 554 -6.63 33.13 28.43
C GLY A 554 -6.75 33.14 26.89
N GLU A 555 -5.84 32.46 26.20
CA GLU A 555 -5.79 32.45 24.72
C GLU A 555 -6.60 31.33 24.07
N VAL A 556 -7.08 30.37 24.87
CA VAL A 556 -7.67 29.12 24.36
C VAL A 556 -9.04 28.91 24.97
N ARG A 557 -10.04 28.60 24.16
CA ARG A 557 -11.31 28.07 24.63
C ARG A 557 -11.27 26.55 24.64
N HIS A 558 -12.06 25.91 25.49
CA HIS A 558 -12.12 24.46 25.51
C HIS A 558 -13.56 23.93 25.62
N VAL A 559 -13.71 22.70 25.15
CA VAL A 559 -14.91 21.88 25.38
C VAL A 559 -14.42 20.51 25.83
N ALA A 560 -14.90 20.03 26.97
CA ALA A 560 -14.56 18.70 27.48
C ALA A 560 -15.77 17.75 27.36
N ARG A 561 -15.54 16.54 26.87
CA ARG A 561 -16.54 15.47 26.78
C ARG A 561 -15.90 14.12 27.14
N GLY A 562 -16.12 13.65 28.37
CA GLY A 562 -15.47 12.45 28.90
C GLY A 562 -13.94 12.63 29.00
N ASP A 563 -13.19 11.68 28.46
CA ASP A 563 -11.72 11.69 28.46
C ASP A 563 -11.14 12.46 27.26
N ARG A 564 -11.95 13.20 26.52
CA ARG A 564 -11.49 14.03 25.41
C ARG A 564 -11.67 15.52 25.71
N ILE A 565 -10.67 16.32 25.36
CA ILE A 565 -10.65 17.76 25.53
C ILE A 565 -10.35 18.40 24.18
N LEU A 566 -11.29 19.20 23.67
CA LEU A 566 -11.08 20.00 22.48
C LEU A 566 -10.59 21.40 22.88
N LEU A 567 -9.38 21.74 22.49
CA LEU A 567 -8.81 23.06 22.63
C LEU A 567 -9.06 23.84 21.35
N LEU A 568 -9.77 24.97 21.43
CA LEU A 568 -10.01 25.88 20.31
C LEU A 568 -8.98 27.01 20.38
N LEU A 569 -8.17 27.10 19.33
CA LEU A 569 -7.07 28.04 19.25
C LEU A 569 -7.47 29.28 18.46
N PRO A 570 -7.00 30.47 18.82
CA PRO A 570 -7.17 31.65 17.98
C PRO A 570 -6.51 31.40 16.62
N PRO A 571 -7.08 31.93 15.53
CA PRO A 571 -6.51 31.75 14.21
C PRO A 571 -5.09 32.35 14.18
N LEU A 572 -4.11 31.52 13.92
CA LEU A 572 -2.75 31.94 13.61
C LEU A 572 -2.58 31.91 12.09
N THR A 573 -1.81 32.87 11.57
CA THR A 573 -1.37 32.76 10.18
C THR A 573 -0.62 31.45 10.03
N PRO A 574 -1.13 30.49 9.22
CA PRO A 574 -0.51 29.20 9.13
C PRO A 574 0.94 29.32 8.68
N LEU A 575 1.82 28.54 9.26
CA LEU A 575 3.16 28.40 8.75
C LEU A 575 3.03 27.87 7.32
N LEU A 576 3.50 28.63 6.35
CA LEU A 576 3.76 28.10 5.01
C LEU A 576 4.93 27.12 5.15
N VAL A 577 4.60 25.88 5.51
CA VAL A 577 5.55 24.78 5.44
C VAL A 577 5.73 24.51 3.96
N ASP A 578 6.84 24.96 3.40
CA ASP A 578 7.21 24.57 2.05
C ASP A 578 7.52 23.07 2.09
N PRO A 579 6.69 22.20 1.47
CA PRO A 579 6.95 20.76 1.43
C PRO A 579 8.30 20.45 0.79
N LEU A 580 8.80 21.31 -0.10
CA LEU A 580 10.11 21.17 -0.74
C LEU A 580 11.25 21.44 0.24
N ALA A 581 11.02 22.22 1.30
CA ALA A 581 12.03 22.44 2.34
C ALA A 581 12.42 21.15 3.07
N PHE A 582 11.50 20.18 3.15
CA PHE A 582 11.76 18.87 3.75
C PHE A 582 12.47 17.89 2.81
N LYS A 583 12.59 18.18 1.52
CA LYS A 583 13.32 17.34 0.58
C LYS A 583 14.78 17.11 0.96
N HIS A 584 15.36 18.09 1.62
CA HIS A 584 16.76 18.08 2.04
C HIS A 584 16.97 17.65 3.49
N LEU A 585 15.87 17.30 4.20
CA LEU A 585 15.91 16.75 5.53
C LEU A 585 15.82 15.23 5.46
N SER A 586 16.88 14.51 5.78
CA SER A 586 16.85 13.08 6.02
C SER A 586 16.77 12.81 7.52
N PHE A 587 15.88 11.90 7.94
CA PHE A 587 15.74 11.50 9.32
C PHE A 587 16.36 10.13 9.52
N ASP A 588 17.41 10.06 10.34
CA ASP A 588 18.03 8.82 10.77
C ASP A 588 17.62 8.56 12.22
N GLY A 589 16.41 8.03 12.39
CA GLY A 589 15.82 7.60 13.67
C GLY A 589 15.82 8.59 14.84
N LYS A 590 16.79 9.48 14.94
CA LYS A 590 16.96 10.45 16.02
C LYS A 590 17.45 11.84 15.55
N VAL A 591 17.81 11.98 14.29
CA VAL A 591 18.60 13.12 13.80
C VAL A 591 18.11 13.58 12.43
N ALA A 592 17.72 14.87 12.30
CA ALA A 592 17.49 15.49 10.99
C ALA A 592 18.83 15.92 10.38
N ARG A 593 19.16 15.40 9.21
CA ARG A 593 20.35 15.80 8.46
C ARG A 593 19.97 16.77 7.36
N LEU A 594 20.71 17.86 7.24
CA LEU A 594 20.59 18.84 6.16
C LEU A 594 21.62 18.49 5.07
N GLU A 595 21.16 18.24 3.87
CA GLU A 595 22.03 18.02 2.73
C GLU A 595 21.86 19.17 1.72
N GLY A 596 22.95 19.84 1.43
CA GLY A 596 23.08 20.69 0.25
C GLY A 596 22.18 21.92 0.12
N VAL A 597 21.71 22.51 1.24
CA VAL A 597 20.80 23.67 1.20
C VAL A 597 21.57 24.96 1.35
N PRO A 598 21.64 25.81 0.31
CA PRO A 598 22.23 27.13 0.48
C PRO A 598 21.29 28.08 1.24
N GLY A 599 21.79 28.64 2.31
CA GLY A 599 21.55 30.03 2.63
C GLY A 599 20.55 30.46 3.65
N ARG A 600 19.37 29.90 3.89
CA ARG A 600 18.47 30.39 4.95
C ARG A 600 17.71 29.27 5.65
N LEU A 601 17.87 29.19 6.97
CA LEU A 601 17.09 28.36 7.85
C LEU A 601 15.98 29.22 8.47
N MET A 602 14.74 28.82 8.28
CA MET A 602 13.61 29.47 8.94
C MET A 602 13.17 28.64 10.13
N PHE A 603 13.28 29.20 11.30
CA PHE A 603 12.77 28.63 12.54
C PHE A 603 11.51 29.39 12.94
N ARG A 604 10.46 28.68 13.30
CA ARG A 604 9.35 29.25 14.03
C ARG A 604 9.48 28.82 15.48
N LEU A 605 9.68 29.78 16.35
CA LEU A 605 9.97 29.56 17.73
C LEU A 605 9.00 30.36 18.59
N ARG A 606 8.68 29.85 19.77
CA ARG A 606 7.92 30.57 20.79
C ARG A 606 8.73 31.73 21.35
N SER A 607 8.02 32.68 22.00
CA SER A 607 8.66 33.68 22.82
C SER A 607 9.60 33.04 23.84
N GLY A 608 10.87 33.42 23.81
CA GLY A 608 11.95 32.86 24.65
C GLY A 608 13.26 32.77 23.88
N ALA A 609 14.34 32.40 24.54
CA ALA A 609 15.61 32.13 23.90
C ALA A 609 15.80 30.62 23.70
N LEU A 610 15.86 30.17 22.45
CA LEU A 610 16.19 28.79 22.16
C LEU A 610 17.67 28.71 21.74
N PRO A 611 18.54 28.03 22.48
CA PRO A 611 19.88 27.78 22.03
C PRO A 611 19.86 26.73 20.92
N VAL A 612 20.27 27.13 19.73
CA VAL A 612 20.37 26.26 18.57
C VAL A 612 21.83 25.99 18.29
N ARG A 613 22.22 24.71 18.26
CA ARG A 613 23.55 24.28 17.90
C ARG A 613 23.52 23.59 16.55
N ILE A 614 24.34 24.06 15.60
CA ILE A 614 24.52 23.40 14.33
C ILE A 614 25.82 22.59 14.41
N GLU A 615 25.71 21.29 14.33
CA GLU A 615 26.86 20.39 14.31
C GLU A 615 27.07 19.81 12.92
N SER A 616 28.30 19.85 12.43
CA SER A 616 28.74 19.05 11.29
C SER A 616 29.65 17.95 11.77
N GLY A 617 29.69 16.82 11.06
CA GLY A 617 30.58 15.72 11.36
C GLY A 617 32.08 16.06 11.23
N SER A 618 32.43 17.25 10.72
CA SER A 618 33.77 17.80 10.75
C SER A 618 33.88 18.78 11.92
N SER A 619 34.88 18.63 12.77
CA SER A 619 35.14 19.38 13.98
C SER A 619 35.29 20.90 13.82
N SER A 620 35.17 21.44 12.63
CA SER A 620 35.39 22.87 12.31
C SER A 620 34.12 23.71 12.18
N PHE A 621 32.92 23.13 12.30
CA PHE A 621 31.67 23.83 12.13
C PHE A 621 30.73 23.57 13.32
N ALA A 622 30.94 24.25 14.41
CA ALA A 622 30.01 24.32 15.51
C ALA A 622 29.66 25.79 15.78
N SER A 623 28.43 26.18 15.47
CA SER A 623 27.93 27.52 15.81
C SER A 623 26.83 27.39 16.84
N LEU A 624 27.08 27.92 18.04
CA LEU A 624 26.04 28.09 19.05
C LEU A 624 25.36 29.43 18.81
N LEU A 625 24.13 29.41 18.35
CA LEU A 625 23.31 30.60 18.15
C LEU A 625 22.29 30.70 19.29
N ARG A 626 22.38 31.76 20.07
CA ARG A 626 21.31 32.18 21.00
C ARG A 626 20.43 33.19 20.28
N ILE A 627 19.20 32.81 20.06
CA ILE A 627 18.27 33.65 19.32
C ILE A 627 17.28 34.21 20.31
N PRO A 628 17.37 35.50 20.66
CA PRO A 628 16.35 36.13 21.47
C PRO A 628 15.07 36.29 20.64
N LEU A 629 13.96 35.76 21.13
CA LEU A 629 12.66 35.84 20.50
C LEU A 629 11.84 36.92 21.22
N VAL A 630 11.47 37.94 20.51
CA VAL A 630 10.54 38.95 20.96
C VAL A 630 9.23 38.74 20.19
N GLY A 631 8.28 38.05 20.84
CA GLY A 631 6.97 37.79 20.23
C GLY A 631 6.91 36.52 19.35
N ALA A 632 5.68 36.10 19.03
CA ALA A 632 5.45 35.00 18.08
C ALA A 632 5.74 35.47 16.65
N GLY A 633 6.80 34.97 16.05
CA GLY A 633 7.21 35.35 14.69
C GLY A 633 8.05 34.30 14.00
N SER A 634 8.18 34.41 12.69
CA SER A 634 9.14 33.64 11.94
C SER A 634 10.53 34.22 12.06
N LEU A 635 11.52 33.48 12.53
CA LEU A 635 12.91 33.91 12.52
C LEU A 635 13.61 33.32 11.32
N THR A 636 14.25 34.20 10.55
CA THR A 636 15.09 33.79 9.43
C THR A 636 16.55 33.86 9.88
N LEU A 637 17.22 32.72 9.95
CA LEU A 637 18.67 32.67 10.12
C LEU A 637 19.33 32.71 8.77
N ARG A 638 20.19 33.72 8.58
CA ARG A 638 21.13 33.74 7.46
C ARG A 638 22.37 32.97 7.89
N LEU A 639 22.66 31.90 7.19
CA LEU A 639 23.95 31.22 7.32
C LEU A 639 24.89 31.84 6.31
N ASP A 640 25.97 32.46 6.79
CA ASP A 640 26.96 33.06 5.91
C ASP A 640 27.75 32.05 5.10
N ASN A 641 27.75 30.79 5.57
CA ASN A 641 28.32 29.64 4.85
C ASN A 641 27.29 28.54 4.66
N VAL A 642 27.39 27.83 3.54
CA VAL A 642 26.59 26.63 3.28
C VAL A 642 26.97 25.56 4.30
N PRO A 643 26.02 25.02 5.10
CA PRO A 643 26.35 23.94 5.99
C PRO A 643 26.87 22.74 5.18
N PRO A 644 27.92 22.09 5.64
CA PRO A 644 28.42 20.89 4.97
C PRO A 644 27.38 19.77 4.98
N PRO A 645 27.42 18.85 4.02
CA PRO A 645 26.55 17.69 4.02
C PRO A 645 26.58 16.94 5.36
N GLY A 646 25.42 16.62 5.91
CA GLY A 646 25.31 15.96 7.21
C GLY A 646 25.34 16.88 8.44
N ALA A 647 25.25 18.19 8.29
CA ALA A 647 25.11 19.11 9.41
C ALA A 647 23.81 18.87 10.17
N ARG A 648 23.88 18.92 11.50
CA ARG A 648 22.79 18.67 12.43
C ARG A 648 22.38 19.95 13.13
N ILE A 649 21.09 20.10 13.39
CA ILE A 649 20.55 21.21 14.16
C ILE A 649 19.98 20.67 15.46
N LEU A 650 20.56 21.06 16.56
CA LEU A 650 20.26 20.55 17.89
C LEU A 650 19.75 21.69 18.78
N ASP A 651 18.81 21.36 19.69
CA ASP A 651 18.57 22.17 20.87
C ASP A 651 19.75 22.00 21.81
N ALA A 652 20.61 23.01 21.88
CA ALA A 652 21.83 22.95 22.68
C ALA A 652 21.58 22.83 24.18
N SER A 653 20.36 23.07 24.66
CA SER A 653 20.00 22.91 26.08
C SER A 653 19.66 21.46 26.44
N ARG A 654 19.27 20.65 25.47
CA ARG A 654 18.71 19.32 25.72
C ARG A 654 19.33 18.19 24.89
N ASP A 655 20.30 18.49 24.02
CA ASP A 655 20.82 17.58 22.99
C ASP A 655 19.74 16.90 22.15
N VAL A 656 18.59 17.56 21.99
CA VAL A 656 17.44 17.08 21.25
C VAL A 656 17.33 17.86 19.96
N GLU A 657 17.08 17.17 18.90
CA GLU A 657 16.97 17.76 17.57
C GLU A 657 15.69 18.55 17.38
N ILE A 658 15.82 19.69 16.73
CA ILE A 658 14.72 20.59 16.40
C ILE A 658 14.32 20.35 14.96
N GLY A 659 13.03 20.21 14.71
CA GLY A 659 12.50 20.23 13.36
C GLY A 659 12.69 21.62 12.75
N VAL A 660 13.29 21.68 11.57
CA VAL A 660 13.61 22.90 10.88
C VAL A 660 12.90 22.95 9.56
N VAL A 661 12.24 24.08 9.30
CA VAL A 661 11.72 24.40 7.97
C VAL A 661 12.81 25.18 7.23
N VAL A 662 13.39 24.56 6.22
CA VAL A 662 14.39 25.22 5.39
C VAL A 662 13.68 25.82 4.18
N LYS A 663 13.68 27.16 4.08
CA LYS A 663 13.29 27.85 2.85
C LYS A 663 14.54 28.05 2.00
N GLY A 664 14.62 27.34 0.89
CA GLY A 664 15.63 27.63 -0.13
C GLY A 664 15.49 29.11 -0.57
N HIS A 665 16.57 29.86 -0.53
CA HIS A 665 16.59 31.17 -1.14
C HIS A 665 16.71 30.97 -2.65
N PRO A 666 15.97 31.76 -3.46
CA PRO A 666 16.45 32.00 -4.80
C PRO A 666 17.86 32.60 -4.64
N THR A 667 18.83 31.98 -5.29
CA THR A 667 20.17 32.59 -5.46
C THR A 667 19.95 34.07 -5.75
N PRO A 668 20.55 35.02 -5.01
CA PRO A 668 20.48 36.40 -5.42
C PRO A 668 20.95 36.42 -6.87
N GLU A 669 20.08 36.87 -7.77
CA GLU A 669 20.48 37.15 -9.13
C GLU A 669 21.73 38.00 -9.00
N THR A 670 22.85 37.47 -9.42
CA THR A 670 24.07 38.22 -9.54
C THR A 670 23.66 39.49 -10.33
N PRO A 671 23.84 40.68 -9.80
CA PRO A 671 23.48 41.88 -10.55
C PRO A 671 24.18 41.74 -11.91
N PRO A 672 23.51 42.01 -13.03
CA PRO A 672 24.10 41.80 -14.33
C PRO A 672 25.45 42.52 -14.32
N SER A 673 26.50 41.73 -14.41
CA SER A 673 27.85 42.24 -14.59
C SER A 673 27.77 43.16 -15.79
N THR A 674 27.97 44.44 -15.57
CA THR A 674 28.24 45.43 -16.62
C THR A 674 29.60 45.09 -17.22
N ALA A 675 29.69 43.92 -17.85
CA ALA A 675 30.84 43.56 -18.67
C ALA A 675 30.75 44.38 -19.95
N VAL A 676 31.62 45.35 -20.02
CA VAL A 676 31.96 46.11 -21.24
C VAL A 676 32.16 45.06 -22.36
N PRO A 677 31.44 45.16 -23.48
CA PRO A 677 31.64 44.20 -24.57
C PRO A 677 33.04 44.37 -25.13
N PRO A 678 33.80 43.27 -25.37
CA PRO A 678 35.10 43.35 -26.01
C PRO A 678 34.93 43.89 -27.43
N PRO A 679 35.93 44.62 -27.95
CA PRO A 679 35.88 45.22 -29.29
C PRO A 679 35.76 44.14 -30.36
N ARG A 680 34.83 44.34 -31.29
CA ARG A 680 34.59 43.48 -32.44
C ARG A 680 35.85 43.46 -33.34
N THR A 681 36.58 42.38 -33.32
CA THR A 681 37.54 42.09 -34.37
C THR A 681 36.83 41.52 -35.58
N SER A 682 36.77 42.31 -36.64
CA SER A 682 36.28 41.87 -37.94
C SER A 682 37.29 40.94 -38.59
N THR A 683 37.04 39.68 -38.60
CA THR A 683 37.75 38.72 -39.48
C THR A 683 36.83 38.39 -40.67
N ARG A 684 37.19 38.96 -41.82
CA ARG A 684 36.75 38.55 -43.14
C ARG A 684 37.21 37.10 -43.38
N SER A 685 36.28 36.16 -43.49
CA SER A 685 36.60 34.84 -44.00
C SER A 685 36.42 34.82 -45.51
N ALA A 686 37.52 34.47 -46.16
CA ALA A 686 37.55 34.19 -47.59
C ALA A 686 36.84 32.85 -47.92
N ARG A 687 36.04 32.88 -48.96
CA ARG A 687 35.47 31.69 -49.61
C ARG A 687 36.56 30.93 -50.35
N SER A 688 36.55 29.62 -50.28
CA SER A 688 37.15 28.73 -51.27
C SER A 688 36.13 27.75 -51.81
N PRO A 689 36.15 27.41 -53.11
CA PRO A 689 35.19 26.58 -53.73
C PRO A 689 35.58 25.09 -53.73
N THR A 690 34.53 24.28 -53.71
CA THR A 690 34.60 22.82 -54.01
C THR A 690 35.03 22.53 -55.44
N PRO A 691 35.51 21.26 -55.68
CA PRO A 691 34.69 20.37 -56.50
C PRO A 691 34.11 19.18 -55.69
#